data_42289b7d8ca71fdd2be5084d6143ca09
#
_entry.id   42289b7d8ca71fdd2be5084d6143ca09
#
_cell.length_a   1.000
_cell.length_b   1.000
_cell.length_c   1.000
_cell.angle_alpha   90.00
_cell.angle_beta   90.00
_cell.angle_gamma   90.00
#
_symmetry.space_group_name_H-M   'P 1'
#
loop_
_entity.id
_entity.type
_entity.pdbx_description
1 polymer ?
#
loop_
_entity_poly.entity_id
_entity_poly.type
_entity_poly.pdbx_seq_one_letter_code
_entity_poly.pdbx_strand_id
1 'polypeptide(L)'
;MNTNHLKPLPGTKLDYFDTRSAVDAIQPGAWDKLPYTSRVLAENLVRRCDPASMTDALKQIIERKRDLDFPWFPARVVCHDILGQTALVDLAGLRDAIAAQGGDPALVNPVVPTQLVVDHSLAVECGGFDPDAFTKNRAIEERRNEDRFHFIDWTRKAFQNVDVIPPGNGILHQINLERMSPVIQVENGVAYPDTLVGTDSHTPMVDALGVIAIGVGGLEAESVMLGRASYMRLPDIVGVELTGKPQPGITATDIVLALTEFLRASKVVSTYLEFYGEGAANLTLGDRATISNMAPEFGATAAMFYIDEQTIKYLRLTGREDETVHLVETYAKEAGLWADSLQGAEYERTLSFDLSSVVRNIAGPSNPHKRVPTSELAARGIAYPAENRAENRVENELGLMPDGAVIIAAITSCTNTNNPRNMVAAGLLARNANRLGLARKPWVKSSLAPGSKAVALYLDEAGLTPELDKLGFGVVAFACTTCNGMSGALDPAIQQEVVERDLYATAVLSGNRNFDGRIHPYARQAFLASPPLVVAYAIAGTIRFDIEKDVLGVTGEGKEIRLADLWPSDDEIDAVVAASVKPEQFRKVYTPMFARVVDDGASVSPLYDWRPQSTYIRRPPYWEGALAGERTLAGMRPLAVLGDNITTDHLSPSNAILPDSAAGEYLAKMGLPEEDFNSYATHRGDHLTAQRATFANPTLKNEMVRDAAGKVIAGSLARIEPSGQVTRMWEAIEHYMERKQPLIVIAGADYGQGSSRDWAAKGVRLAGVEAIVAEGFERIHRTNLVGMGVLPLEFKPGVDRLTLEIDGTETFDVLGERTPRAELTLVIRRRSGATLDVPVTCRLDTAEEVAIYEAGGVLQRFAQDFLESSAPKAAA
;
A
#
# COMPACT_ATOMS: atom_id res chain seq x y z
N MET A 1 -12.17 23.56 19.74
CA MET A 1 -12.89 23.86 18.47
C MET A 1 -13.19 25.36 18.41
N ASN A 2 -12.93 25.97 17.27
CA ASN A 2 -13.29 27.40 17.06
C ASN A 2 -14.78 27.49 16.72
N THR A 3 -15.60 28.06 17.62
CA THR A 3 -17.07 28.11 17.45
C THR A 3 -17.57 29.26 16.59
N ASN A 4 -16.69 30.16 16.11
CA ASN A 4 -17.06 31.34 15.38
C ASN A 4 -17.77 31.11 14.03
N HIS A 5 -17.60 29.92 13.44
CA HIS A 5 -18.18 29.56 12.15
C HIS A 5 -19.18 28.40 12.26
N LEU A 6 -19.60 28.04 13.49
CA LEU A 6 -20.54 26.96 13.71
C LEU A 6 -21.97 27.41 13.37
N LYS A 7 -22.67 26.62 12.55
CA LYS A 7 -24.06 26.85 12.12
C LYS A 7 -24.89 25.57 12.18
N PRO A 8 -26.21 25.67 12.42
CA PRO A 8 -27.09 24.50 12.30
C PRO A 8 -27.10 23.96 10.88
N LEU A 9 -26.95 22.61 10.74
CA LEU A 9 -27.08 21.91 9.47
C LEU A 9 -28.57 21.74 9.13
N PRO A 10 -29.09 22.38 8.04
CA PRO A 10 -30.49 22.34 7.69
C PRO A 10 -31.08 20.93 7.62
N GLY A 11 -32.28 20.73 8.14
CA GLY A 11 -32.95 19.44 8.11
C GLY A 11 -32.42 18.39 9.09
N THR A 12 -31.48 18.74 9.95
CA THR A 12 -30.90 17.82 10.95
C THR A 12 -30.93 18.46 12.36
N LYS A 13 -30.45 17.71 13.35
CA LYS A 13 -30.21 18.22 14.72
C LYS A 13 -28.73 18.53 14.97
N LEU A 14 -27.94 18.58 13.91
CA LEU A 14 -26.49 18.75 13.96
C LEU A 14 -26.08 20.14 13.56
N ASP A 15 -24.91 20.54 14.02
CA ASP A 15 -24.22 21.73 13.55
C ASP A 15 -23.13 21.36 12.54
N TYR A 16 -22.65 22.34 11.78
CA TYR A 16 -21.50 22.21 10.87
C TYR A 16 -20.71 23.52 10.81
N PHE A 17 -19.49 23.47 10.31
CA PHE A 17 -18.67 24.66 10.13
C PHE A 17 -18.92 25.30 8.76
N ASP A 18 -19.43 26.55 8.75
CA ASP A 18 -19.58 27.34 7.52
C ASP A 18 -18.22 27.82 7.01
N THR A 19 -17.49 26.90 6.39
CA THR A 19 -16.16 27.13 5.85
C THR A 19 -16.17 28.13 4.71
N ARG A 20 -17.24 28.16 3.91
CA ARG A 20 -17.41 29.12 2.82
C ARG A 20 -17.32 30.57 3.35
N SER A 21 -18.05 30.87 4.40
CA SER A 21 -18.00 32.20 4.99
C SER A 21 -16.61 32.56 5.53
N ALA A 22 -15.89 31.60 6.09
CA ALA A 22 -14.54 31.83 6.59
C ALA A 22 -13.53 32.13 5.45
N VAL A 23 -13.62 31.41 4.34
CA VAL A 23 -12.79 31.63 3.16
C VAL A 23 -13.14 32.94 2.45
N ASP A 24 -14.43 33.20 2.20
CA ASP A 24 -14.88 34.40 1.51
C ASP A 24 -14.67 35.68 2.33
N ALA A 25 -14.56 35.59 3.65
CA ALA A 25 -14.16 36.72 4.51
C ALA A 25 -12.69 37.14 4.27
N ILE A 26 -11.82 36.22 3.84
CA ILE A 26 -10.43 36.51 3.48
C ILE A 26 -10.38 37.08 2.06
N GLN A 27 -11.03 36.41 1.12
CA GLN A 27 -11.07 36.80 -0.29
C GLN A 27 -12.45 36.47 -0.87
N PRO A 28 -13.32 37.50 -1.12
CA PRO A 28 -14.66 37.31 -1.63
C PRO A 28 -14.69 36.49 -2.93
N GLY A 29 -15.52 35.45 -3.00
CA GLY A 29 -15.69 34.55 -4.14
C GLY A 29 -14.58 33.53 -4.30
N ALA A 30 -13.64 33.43 -3.37
CA ALA A 30 -12.57 32.44 -3.44
C ALA A 30 -13.08 31.01 -3.29
N TRP A 31 -14.10 30.80 -2.45
CA TRP A 31 -14.68 29.47 -2.23
C TRP A 31 -15.08 28.76 -3.52
N ASP A 32 -15.75 29.45 -4.42
CA ASP A 32 -16.28 28.84 -5.65
C ASP A 32 -15.18 28.40 -6.61
N LYS A 33 -13.96 28.91 -6.44
CA LYS A 33 -12.77 28.55 -7.22
C LYS A 33 -11.95 27.41 -6.62
N LEU A 34 -12.19 27.11 -5.34
CA LEU A 34 -11.42 26.06 -4.66
C LEU A 34 -11.79 24.67 -5.20
N PRO A 35 -10.79 23.83 -5.52
CA PRO A 35 -10.97 22.40 -5.75
C PRO A 35 -11.59 21.69 -4.54
N TYR A 36 -12.14 20.50 -4.77
CA TYR A 36 -12.76 19.67 -3.72
C TYR A 36 -11.84 19.46 -2.52
N THR A 37 -10.61 18.99 -2.78
CA THR A 37 -9.59 18.75 -1.74
C THR A 37 -9.32 20.01 -0.93
N SER A 38 -9.19 21.15 -1.58
CA SER A 38 -8.97 22.45 -0.90
C SER A 38 -10.13 22.83 0.02
N ARG A 39 -11.37 22.53 -0.37
CA ARG A 39 -12.56 22.78 0.47
C ARG A 39 -12.55 21.92 1.74
N VAL A 40 -12.20 20.62 1.61
CA VAL A 40 -12.12 19.72 2.75
C VAL A 40 -10.96 20.10 3.69
N LEU A 41 -9.79 20.47 3.14
CA LEU A 41 -8.66 20.96 3.94
C LEU A 41 -8.99 22.28 4.64
N ALA A 42 -9.68 23.19 3.98
CA ALA A 42 -10.14 24.44 4.59
C ALA A 42 -11.11 24.19 5.76
N GLU A 43 -12.05 23.23 5.61
CA GLU A 43 -12.93 22.82 6.71
C GLU A 43 -12.12 22.31 7.90
N ASN A 44 -11.17 21.45 7.67
CA ASN A 44 -10.32 20.88 8.72
C ASN A 44 -9.57 21.99 9.48
N LEU A 45 -9.05 22.99 8.77
CA LEU A 45 -8.40 24.16 9.38
C LEU A 45 -9.37 25.01 10.19
N VAL A 46 -10.54 25.33 9.67
CA VAL A 46 -11.56 26.14 10.37
C VAL A 46 -11.99 25.44 11.66
N ARG A 47 -12.15 24.13 11.62
CA ARG A 47 -12.59 23.33 12.76
C ARG A 47 -11.50 23.06 13.79
N ARG A 48 -10.25 22.84 13.39
CA ARG A 48 -9.21 22.26 14.25
C ARG A 48 -7.98 23.13 14.46
N CYS A 49 -7.65 24.05 13.53
CA CYS A 49 -6.47 24.87 13.62
C CYS A 49 -6.59 25.91 14.76
N ASP A 50 -5.44 26.27 15.33
CA ASP A 50 -5.38 27.37 16.28
C ASP A 50 -5.87 28.66 15.61
N PRO A 51 -6.81 29.40 16.23
CA PRO A 51 -7.34 30.65 15.68
C PRO A 51 -6.26 31.67 15.29
N ALA A 52 -5.11 31.68 15.98
CA ALA A 52 -4.04 32.61 15.68
C ALA A 52 -3.34 32.33 14.34
N SER A 53 -3.27 31.05 13.94
CA SER A 53 -2.61 30.61 12.68
C SER A 53 -3.58 30.25 11.57
N MET A 54 -4.88 30.12 11.86
CA MET A 54 -5.91 29.68 10.92
C MET A 54 -5.98 30.57 9.67
N THR A 55 -5.94 31.89 9.84
CA THR A 55 -6.06 32.83 8.71
C THR A 55 -4.89 32.69 7.72
N ASP A 56 -3.68 32.55 8.24
CA ASP A 56 -2.49 32.39 7.38
C ASP A 56 -2.48 31.02 6.71
N ALA A 57 -2.94 29.96 7.38
CA ALA A 57 -3.11 28.65 6.80
C ALA A 57 -4.17 28.66 5.67
N LEU A 58 -5.32 29.31 5.86
CA LEU A 58 -6.33 29.45 4.82
C LEU A 58 -5.83 30.25 3.62
N LYS A 59 -5.02 31.30 3.84
CA LYS A 59 -4.39 32.05 2.73
C LYS A 59 -3.48 31.15 1.86
N GLN A 60 -2.75 30.19 2.46
CA GLN A 60 -1.98 29.24 1.66
C GLN A 60 -2.86 28.47 0.66
N ILE A 61 -4.07 28.06 1.10
CA ILE A 61 -5.03 27.34 0.26
C ILE A 61 -5.60 28.28 -0.81
N ILE A 62 -6.07 29.48 -0.42
CA ILE A 62 -6.74 30.43 -1.31
C ILE A 62 -5.79 30.94 -2.39
N GLU A 63 -4.56 31.31 -2.01
CA GLU A 63 -3.55 31.89 -2.90
C GLU A 63 -2.67 30.83 -3.57
N ARG A 64 -2.91 29.54 -3.28
CA ARG A 64 -2.14 28.39 -3.77
C ARG A 64 -0.64 28.49 -3.47
N LYS A 65 -0.33 29.05 -2.29
CA LYS A 65 1.03 29.18 -1.82
C LYS A 65 1.52 27.93 -1.09
N ARG A 66 2.82 27.75 -1.08
CA ARG A 66 3.51 26.64 -0.42
C ARG A 66 4.66 27.13 0.45
N ASP A 67 4.55 28.38 0.94
CA ASP A 67 5.60 29.02 1.72
C ASP A 67 5.59 28.58 3.17
N LEU A 68 4.41 28.28 3.70
CA LEU A 68 4.20 27.84 5.07
C LEU A 68 3.59 26.44 5.11
N ASP A 69 3.92 25.72 6.15
CA ASP A 69 3.28 24.46 6.50
C ASP A 69 2.01 24.77 7.30
N PHE A 70 0.98 23.95 7.12
CA PHE A 70 -0.21 24.02 7.96
C PHE A 70 -0.56 22.66 8.56
N PRO A 71 -1.22 22.65 9.74
CA PRO A 71 -1.61 21.41 10.38
C PRO A 71 -2.81 20.78 9.69
N TRP A 72 -2.78 19.46 9.53
CA TRP A 72 -3.92 18.66 9.13
C TRP A 72 -4.21 17.61 10.20
N PHE A 73 -5.50 17.49 10.56
CA PHE A 73 -5.97 16.59 11.61
C PHE A 73 -6.90 15.52 11.02
N PRO A 74 -6.38 14.37 10.62
CA PRO A 74 -7.22 13.24 10.21
C PRO A 74 -8.20 12.85 11.30
N ALA A 75 -9.44 12.51 10.91
CA ALA A 75 -10.48 12.14 11.85
C ALA A 75 -10.29 10.75 12.46
N ARG A 76 -9.57 9.87 11.78
CA ARG A 76 -9.32 8.49 12.21
C ARG A 76 -8.07 7.90 11.55
N VAL A 77 -7.63 6.78 12.12
CA VAL A 77 -6.52 5.97 11.59
C VAL A 77 -7.04 4.58 11.23
N VAL A 78 -6.71 4.08 10.05
CA VAL A 78 -7.00 2.71 9.66
C VAL A 78 -5.70 1.94 9.44
N CYS A 79 -5.63 0.72 9.93
CA CYS A 79 -4.43 -0.08 9.91
C CYS A 79 -4.72 -1.50 9.42
N HIS A 80 -3.88 -2.03 8.56
CA HIS A 80 -3.79 -3.48 8.39
C HIS A 80 -2.85 -4.08 9.44
N ASP A 81 -2.95 -5.38 9.69
CA ASP A 81 -2.28 -6.04 10.82
C ASP A 81 -0.74 -6.11 10.72
N ILE A 82 -0.14 -5.89 9.56
CA ILE A 82 1.32 -5.92 9.44
C ILE A 82 1.96 -4.62 9.95
N LEU A 83 1.57 -3.47 9.39
CA LEU A 83 2.12 -2.18 9.80
C LEU A 83 1.41 -1.62 11.04
N GLY A 84 0.11 -1.83 11.17
CA GLY A 84 -0.66 -1.42 12.35
C GLY A 84 -0.24 -2.16 13.60
N GLN A 85 0.01 -3.48 13.51
CA GLN A 85 0.60 -4.22 14.63
C GLN A 85 1.97 -3.68 15.00
N THR A 86 2.82 -3.36 14.01
CA THR A 86 4.16 -2.80 14.26
C THR A 86 4.06 -1.45 14.97
N ALA A 87 3.15 -0.57 14.54
CA ALA A 87 2.86 0.69 15.22
C ALA A 87 2.39 0.48 16.68
N LEU A 88 1.50 -0.48 16.91
CA LEU A 88 1.05 -0.82 18.26
C LEU A 88 2.16 -1.45 19.12
N VAL A 89 3.09 -2.22 18.53
CA VAL A 89 4.30 -2.72 19.21
C VAL A 89 5.19 -1.54 19.63
N ASP A 90 5.35 -0.53 18.79
CA ASP A 90 6.10 0.68 19.11
C ASP A 90 5.42 1.45 20.25
N LEU A 91 4.09 1.63 20.22
CA LEU A 91 3.36 2.26 21.33
C LEU A 91 3.45 1.45 22.63
N ALA A 92 3.44 0.11 22.57
CA ALA A 92 3.66 -0.74 23.73
C ALA A 92 5.07 -0.57 24.29
N GLY A 93 6.11 -0.51 23.42
CA GLY A 93 7.48 -0.22 23.80
C GLY A 93 7.65 1.20 24.37
N LEU A 94 6.91 2.18 23.84
CA LEU A 94 6.86 3.53 24.40
C LEU A 94 6.30 3.54 25.83
N ARG A 95 5.26 2.75 26.10
CA ARG A 95 4.74 2.56 27.46
C ARG A 95 5.82 2.04 28.43
N ASP A 96 6.60 1.05 27.98
CA ASP A 96 7.73 0.54 28.76
C ASP A 96 8.80 1.60 29.00
N ALA A 97 9.15 2.38 27.98
CA ALA A 97 10.15 3.44 28.09
C ALA A 97 9.72 4.54 29.09
N ILE A 98 8.44 4.90 29.07
CA ILE A 98 7.86 5.88 30.01
C ILE A 98 7.83 5.31 31.42
N ALA A 99 7.37 4.06 31.61
CA ALA A 99 7.33 3.40 32.90
C ALA A 99 8.74 3.26 33.53
N ALA A 100 9.75 2.94 32.72
CA ALA A 100 11.14 2.85 33.16
C ALA A 100 11.70 4.18 33.70
N GLN A 101 11.13 5.31 33.31
CA GLN A 101 11.48 6.64 33.79
C GLN A 101 10.51 7.18 34.87
N GLY A 102 9.60 6.32 35.39
CA GLY A 102 8.66 6.66 36.43
C GLY A 102 7.41 7.40 36.00
N GLY A 103 7.15 7.50 34.69
CA GLY A 103 5.90 8.03 34.12
C GLY A 103 4.79 6.99 34.12
N ASP A 104 3.55 7.45 33.88
CA ASP A 104 2.37 6.55 33.80
C ASP A 104 2.20 6.01 32.38
N PRO A 105 2.40 4.70 32.12
CA PRO A 105 2.26 4.11 30.81
C PRO A 105 0.81 4.14 30.28
N ALA A 106 -0.19 4.22 31.17
CA ALA A 106 -1.59 4.27 30.77
C ALA A 106 -2.00 5.58 30.06
N LEU A 107 -1.16 6.62 30.10
CA LEU A 107 -1.38 7.86 29.36
C LEU A 107 -1.17 7.69 27.85
N VAL A 108 -0.40 6.71 27.42
CA VAL A 108 -0.17 6.45 25.98
C VAL A 108 -1.35 5.70 25.40
N ASN A 109 -2.24 6.43 24.73
CA ASN A 109 -3.40 5.88 24.04
C ASN A 109 -3.66 6.63 22.74
N PRO A 110 -4.22 5.98 21.73
CA PRO A 110 -4.81 6.68 20.59
C PRO A 110 -5.92 7.65 21.06
N VAL A 111 -5.84 8.90 20.59
CA VAL A 111 -6.85 9.92 20.88
C VAL A 111 -7.89 10.05 19.75
N VAL A 112 -7.59 9.45 18.59
CA VAL A 112 -8.53 9.32 17.48
C VAL A 112 -8.93 7.87 17.29
N PRO A 113 -10.12 7.56 16.74
CA PRO A 113 -10.51 6.19 16.43
C PRO A 113 -9.43 5.51 15.57
N THR A 114 -8.92 4.39 16.05
CA THR A 114 -7.91 3.57 15.39
C THR A 114 -8.49 2.20 15.11
N GLN A 115 -8.59 1.83 13.85
CA GLN A 115 -9.24 0.60 13.40
C GLN A 115 -8.21 -0.32 12.77
N LEU A 116 -7.97 -1.48 13.40
CA LEU A 116 -7.06 -2.50 12.92
C LEU A 116 -7.85 -3.63 12.25
N VAL A 117 -7.50 -3.94 11.00
CA VAL A 117 -8.05 -5.10 10.28
C VAL A 117 -6.96 -6.14 10.10
N VAL A 118 -7.25 -7.38 10.55
CA VAL A 118 -6.31 -8.51 10.39
C VAL A 118 -6.56 -9.15 9.03
N ASP A 119 -5.77 -8.74 8.03
CA ASP A 119 -5.99 -9.11 6.64
C ASP A 119 -4.71 -9.45 5.85
N HIS A 120 -3.53 -9.38 6.47
CA HIS A 120 -2.24 -9.62 5.81
C HIS A 120 -1.45 -10.78 6.42
N SER A 121 -2.10 -11.65 7.17
CA SER A 121 -1.45 -12.76 7.90
C SER A 121 -1.47 -14.08 7.16
N LEU A 122 -2.37 -14.25 6.18
CA LEU A 122 -2.64 -15.53 5.54
C LEU A 122 -1.83 -15.72 4.27
N ALA A 123 -1.06 -16.81 4.20
CA ALA A 123 -0.49 -17.31 2.97
C ALA A 123 -1.40 -18.36 2.32
N VAL A 124 -1.53 -18.34 1.00
CA VAL A 124 -2.32 -19.31 0.24
C VAL A 124 -1.54 -20.61 0.09
N GLU A 125 -1.52 -21.44 1.14
CA GLU A 125 -0.86 -22.74 1.07
C GLU A 125 -1.68 -23.73 0.23
N CYS A 126 -2.99 -23.76 0.44
CA CYS A 126 -3.93 -24.55 -0.34
C CYS A 126 -4.58 -23.69 -1.42
N GLY A 127 -4.45 -24.08 -2.69
CA GLY A 127 -5.07 -23.38 -3.83
C GLY A 127 -6.59 -23.61 -3.94
N GLY A 128 -7.25 -22.81 -4.76
CA GLY A 128 -8.72 -22.81 -4.88
C GLY A 128 -9.32 -24.06 -5.55
N PHE A 129 -8.49 -24.99 -5.97
CA PHE A 129 -8.93 -26.32 -6.42
C PHE A 129 -9.13 -27.34 -5.29
N ASP A 130 -8.69 -27.01 -4.07
CA ASP A 130 -8.96 -27.79 -2.85
C ASP A 130 -10.28 -27.28 -2.23
N PRO A 131 -11.33 -28.12 -2.12
CA PRO A 131 -12.62 -27.69 -1.59
C PRO A 131 -12.56 -27.21 -0.13
N ASP A 132 -11.54 -27.61 0.62
CA ASP A 132 -11.33 -27.21 2.01
C ASP A 132 -10.27 -26.11 2.15
N ALA A 133 -9.84 -25.48 1.03
CA ALA A 133 -8.73 -24.51 1.01
C ALA A 133 -8.89 -23.41 2.05
N PHE A 134 -10.05 -22.78 2.15
CA PHE A 134 -10.31 -21.71 3.11
C PHE A 134 -10.07 -22.18 4.57
N THR A 135 -10.65 -23.31 4.95
CA THR A 135 -10.51 -23.86 6.31
C THR A 135 -9.08 -24.24 6.62
N LYS A 136 -8.38 -24.89 5.69
CA LYS A 136 -6.98 -25.28 5.85
C LYS A 136 -6.06 -24.07 5.96
N ASN A 137 -6.20 -23.09 5.07
CA ASN A 137 -5.41 -21.86 5.09
C ASN A 137 -5.63 -21.08 6.40
N ARG A 138 -6.88 -20.98 6.88
CA ARG A 138 -7.21 -20.34 8.16
C ARG A 138 -6.56 -21.06 9.34
N ALA A 139 -6.58 -22.37 9.37
CA ALA A 139 -5.97 -23.16 10.46
C ALA A 139 -4.44 -22.98 10.48
N ILE A 140 -3.80 -22.91 9.31
CA ILE A 140 -2.37 -22.63 9.18
C ILE A 140 -2.04 -21.21 9.64
N GLU A 141 -2.84 -20.22 9.19
CA GLU A 141 -2.68 -18.84 9.61
C GLU A 141 -2.76 -18.67 11.12
N GLU A 142 -3.78 -19.25 11.75
CA GLU A 142 -4.01 -19.18 13.19
C GLU A 142 -2.84 -19.80 13.98
N ARG A 143 -2.38 -20.98 13.57
CA ARG A 143 -1.23 -21.65 14.20
C ARG A 143 0.07 -20.84 14.05
N ARG A 144 0.37 -20.34 12.83
CA ARG A 144 1.61 -19.59 12.56
C ARG A 144 1.66 -18.23 13.24
N ASN A 145 0.49 -17.61 13.48
CA ASN A 145 0.41 -16.24 13.98
C ASN A 145 -0.12 -16.16 15.43
N GLU A 146 -0.06 -17.22 16.21
CA GLU A 146 -0.59 -17.26 17.57
C GLU A 146 -0.07 -16.10 18.45
N ASP A 147 1.24 -15.85 18.45
CA ASP A 147 1.86 -14.75 19.21
C ASP A 147 1.38 -13.37 18.76
N ARG A 148 1.19 -13.20 17.44
CA ARG A 148 0.67 -11.94 16.88
C ARG A 148 -0.78 -11.71 17.30
N PHE A 149 -1.61 -12.71 17.19
CA PHE A 149 -3.02 -12.61 17.54
C PHE A 149 -3.21 -12.42 19.05
N HIS A 150 -2.36 -13.04 19.87
CA HIS A 150 -2.31 -12.77 21.31
C HIS A 150 -1.97 -11.31 21.63
N PHE A 151 -0.98 -10.74 20.95
CA PHE A 151 -0.62 -9.33 21.10
C PHE A 151 -1.77 -8.42 20.64
N ILE A 152 -2.39 -8.69 19.49
CA ILE A 152 -3.52 -7.91 18.96
C ILE A 152 -4.71 -7.94 19.91
N ASP A 153 -5.03 -9.10 20.51
CA ASP A 153 -6.09 -9.20 21.54
C ASP A 153 -5.76 -8.39 22.79
N TRP A 154 -4.49 -8.39 23.22
CA TRP A 154 -4.03 -7.53 24.31
C TRP A 154 -4.19 -6.05 23.96
N THR A 155 -3.82 -5.62 22.74
CA THR A 155 -3.94 -4.21 22.35
C THR A 155 -5.37 -3.71 22.39
N ARG A 156 -6.32 -4.53 21.95
CA ARG A 156 -7.75 -4.23 21.99
C ARG A 156 -8.26 -3.96 23.40
N LYS A 157 -7.67 -4.62 24.42
CA LYS A 157 -8.04 -4.50 25.83
C LYS A 157 -7.22 -3.42 26.57
N ALA A 158 -5.97 -3.24 26.20
CA ALA A 158 -5.02 -2.37 26.89
C ALA A 158 -5.03 -0.91 26.39
N PHE A 159 -5.39 -0.68 25.13
CA PHE A 159 -5.47 0.65 24.55
C PHE A 159 -6.91 1.13 24.43
N GLN A 160 -7.13 2.42 24.65
CA GLN A 160 -8.40 3.08 24.35
C GLN A 160 -8.45 3.44 22.86
N ASN A 161 -9.65 3.52 22.30
CA ASN A 161 -9.92 3.88 20.90
C ASN A 161 -9.24 2.95 19.86
N VAL A 162 -8.97 1.70 20.20
CA VAL A 162 -8.48 0.68 19.27
C VAL A 162 -9.56 -0.37 19.05
N ASP A 163 -10.08 -0.42 17.81
CA ASP A 163 -11.01 -1.44 17.35
C ASP A 163 -10.28 -2.45 16.47
N VAL A 164 -10.57 -3.74 16.64
CA VAL A 164 -9.95 -4.82 15.88
C VAL A 164 -10.99 -5.62 15.13
N ILE A 165 -10.83 -5.73 13.83
CA ILE A 165 -11.57 -6.66 12.97
C ILE A 165 -10.73 -7.94 12.84
N PRO A 166 -11.23 -9.07 13.33
CA PRO A 166 -10.47 -10.32 13.37
C PRO A 166 -10.23 -10.90 11.97
N PRO A 167 -9.26 -11.81 11.82
CA PRO A 167 -8.91 -12.42 10.54
C PRO A 167 -10.06 -13.19 9.90
N GLY A 168 -10.01 -13.30 8.55
CA GLY A 168 -11.02 -14.03 7.78
C GLY A 168 -12.32 -13.25 7.53
N ASN A 169 -12.34 -11.93 7.72
CA ASN A 169 -13.51 -11.08 7.50
C ASN A 169 -13.47 -10.22 6.24
N GLY A 170 -12.31 -10.04 5.65
CA GLY A 170 -12.08 -9.21 4.48
C GLY A 170 -10.84 -8.36 4.62
N ILE A 171 -10.59 -7.50 3.63
CA ILE A 171 -9.47 -6.57 3.62
C ILE A 171 -9.88 -5.18 4.09
N LEU A 172 -8.93 -4.48 4.68
CA LEU A 172 -9.06 -3.12 5.21
C LEU A 172 -9.77 -2.17 4.23
N HIS A 173 -9.29 -2.09 2.98
CA HIS A 173 -9.76 -1.09 2.03
C HIS A 173 -11.20 -1.33 1.59
N GLN A 174 -11.58 -2.59 1.34
CA GLN A 174 -12.94 -2.92 0.93
C GLN A 174 -13.91 -2.79 2.10
N ILE A 175 -13.55 -3.22 3.30
CA ILE A 175 -14.36 -3.02 4.52
C ILE A 175 -14.51 -1.52 4.82
N ASN A 176 -13.45 -0.73 4.62
CA ASN A 176 -13.49 0.72 4.79
C ASN A 176 -14.46 1.38 3.81
N LEU A 177 -14.37 1.01 2.53
CA LEU A 177 -15.27 1.49 1.48
C LEU A 177 -16.72 1.07 1.72
N GLU A 178 -16.95 -0.20 2.04
CA GLU A 178 -18.29 -0.79 2.16
C GLU A 178 -18.98 -0.43 3.49
N ARG A 179 -18.23 -0.17 4.57
CA ARG A 179 -18.86 0.06 5.90
C ARG A 179 -18.16 1.03 6.82
N MET A 180 -16.82 0.99 6.99
CA MET A 180 -16.15 1.75 8.06
C MET A 180 -16.21 3.26 7.84
N SER A 181 -16.07 3.74 6.59
CA SER A 181 -16.20 5.17 6.31
C SER A 181 -17.66 5.62 6.41
N PRO A 182 -17.96 6.60 7.27
CA PRO A 182 -19.28 7.21 7.32
C PRO A 182 -19.47 8.29 6.23
N VAL A 183 -18.42 8.67 5.51
CA VAL A 183 -18.29 9.79 4.56
C VAL A 183 -18.41 11.14 5.27
N ILE A 184 -19.39 11.30 6.15
CA ILE A 184 -19.55 12.46 7.04
C ILE A 184 -19.51 11.96 8.48
N GLN A 185 -18.56 12.45 9.23
CA GLN A 185 -18.41 12.20 10.66
C GLN A 185 -19.39 13.00 11.48
N VAL A 186 -19.75 12.47 12.64
CA VAL A 186 -20.52 13.19 13.65
C VAL A 186 -19.84 13.04 15.00
N GLU A 187 -19.42 14.16 15.59
CA GLU A 187 -18.80 14.18 16.90
C GLU A 187 -19.35 15.34 17.72
N ASN A 188 -19.84 15.06 18.93
CA ASN A 188 -20.38 16.09 19.83
C ASN A 188 -21.47 16.98 19.20
N GLY A 189 -22.31 16.42 18.33
CA GLY A 189 -23.38 17.14 17.64
C GLY A 189 -22.94 17.94 16.42
N VAL A 190 -21.68 17.82 16.00
CA VAL A 190 -21.13 18.51 14.82
C VAL A 190 -20.84 17.51 13.71
N ALA A 191 -21.33 17.81 12.50
CA ALA A 191 -21.05 17.07 11.28
C ALA A 191 -19.85 17.67 10.54
N TYR A 192 -18.97 16.82 10.01
CA TYR A 192 -17.80 17.24 9.23
C TYR A 192 -17.32 16.13 8.28
N PRO A 193 -16.54 16.43 7.23
CA PRO A 193 -16.06 15.42 6.30
C PRO A 193 -15.19 14.36 6.97
N ASP A 194 -15.40 13.08 6.64
CA ASP A 194 -14.47 12.03 7.04
C ASP A 194 -13.13 12.25 6.35
N THR A 195 -12.07 12.12 7.13
CA THR A 195 -10.68 12.14 6.64
C THR A 195 -9.86 11.12 7.41
N LEU A 196 -8.93 10.48 6.76
CA LEU A 196 -8.14 9.45 7.45
C LEU A 196 -6.72 9.33 6.90
N VAL A 197 -5.87 8.77 7.72
CA VAL A 197 -4.62 8.16 7.30
C VAL A 197 -4.69 6.65 7.47
N GLY A 198 -4.02 5.91 6.60
CA GLY A 198 -3.95 4.46 6.69
C GLY A 198 -2.54 3.94 6.54
N THR A 199 -2.21 2.87 7.29
CA THR A 199 -0.88 2.26 7.23
C THR A 199 -0.65 1.43 5.97
N ASP A 200 -1.44 1.63 4.94
CA ASP A 200 -1.31 1.01 3.64
C ASP A 200 -1.36 2.06 2.53
N SER A 201 -0.56 1.87 1.49
CA SER A 201 -0.50 2.79 0.34
C SER A 201 -1.79 2.82 -0.48
N HIS A 202 -2.65 1.78 -0.41
CA HIS A 202 -3.95 1.73 -1.09
C HIS A 202 -5.12 2.30 -0.28
N THR A 203 -4.83 2.97 0.83
CA THR A 203 -5.81 3.75 1.61
C THR A 203 -6.66 4.69 0.73
N PRO A 204 -6.13 5.30 -0.35
CA PRO A 204 -6.91 6.13 -1.27
C PRO A 204 -8.10 5.45 -1.98
N MET A 205 -8.30 4.14 -1.85
CA MET A 205 -9.49 3.50 -2.41
C MET A 205 -10.80 4.16 -1.96
N VAL A 206 -10.87 4.66 -0.73
CA VAL A 206 -12.06 5.32 -0.20
C VAL A 206 -12.22 6.77 -0.70
N ASP A 207 -11.22 7.34 -1.38
CA ASP A 207 -11.32 8.64 -2.05
C ASP A 207 -12.45 8.65 -3.09
N ALA A 208 -12.82 7.46 -3.58
CA ALA A 208 -13.99 7.27 -4.45
C ALA A 208 -15.32 7.76 -3.84
N LEU A 209 -15.40 7.80 -2.49
CA LEU A 209 -16.55 8.34 -1.75
C LEU A 209 -16.45 9.86 -1.46
N GLY A 210 -15.42 10.54 -1.94
CA GLY A 210 -15.14 11.92 -1.61
C GLY A 210 -14.43 12.10 -0.25
N VAL A 211 -13.81 11.07 0.28
CA VAL A 211 -13.08 11.08 1.56
C VAL A 211 -11.59 11.25 1.29
N ILE A 212 -10.95 12.25 1.89
CA ILE A 212 -9.49 12.37 1.82
C ILE A 212 -8.86 11.27 2.68
N ALA A 213 -8.24 10.31 2.01
CA ALA A 213 -7.62 9.16 2.64
C ALA A 213 -6.21 8.96 2.11
N ILE A 214 -5.22 9.09 2.97
CA ILE A 214 -3.81 9.11 2.58
C ILE A 214 -3.10 7.90 3.15
N GLY A 215 -2.39 7.16 2.29
CA GLY A 215 -1.48 6.12 2.72
C GLY A 215 -0.23 6.71 3.39
N VAL A 216 0.07 6.24 4.59
CA VAL A 216 1.22 6.68 5.40
C VAL A 216 2.00 5.48 5.93
N GLY A 217 3.21 5.71 6.45
CA GLY A 217 3.94 4.69 7.21
C GLY A 217 3.42 4.55 8.64
N GLY A 218 3.87 3.50 9.33
CA GLY A 218 3.51 3.26 10.73
C GLY A 218 3.82 4.44 11.63
N LEU A 219 4.98 5.05 11.49
CA LEU A 219 5.44 6.19 12.30
C LEU A 219 4.56 7.43 12.18
N GLU A 220 4.09 7.74 10.97
CA GLU A 220 3.16 8.87 10.76
C GLU A 220 1.77 8.54 11.32
N ALA A 221 1.32 7.29 11.16
CA ALA A 221 0.08 6.84 11.76
C ALA A 221 0.11 6.93 13.29
N GLU A 222 1.21 6.55 13.94
CA GLU A 222 1.41 6.71 15.39
C GLU A 222 1.33 8.17 15.83
N SER A 223 1.89 9.11 15.04
CA SER A 223 1.78 10.54 15.32
C SER A 223 0.31 10.98 15.35
N VAL A 224 -0.48 10.55 14.38
CA VAL A 224 -1.91 10.85 14.31
C VAL A 224 -2.68 10.15 15.43
N MET A 225 -2.38 8.87 15.72
CA MET A 225 -2.97 8.15 16.86
C MET A 225 -2.78 8.93 18.16
N LEU A 226 -1.60 9.51 18.37
CA LEU A 226 -1.27 10.28 19.57
C LEU A 226 -1.77 11.75 19.53
N GLY A 227 -2.62 12.11 18.54
CA GLY A 227 -3.29 13.40 18.47
C GLY A 227 -2.45 14.54 17.90
N ARG A 228 -1.30 14.24 17.32
CA ARG A 228 -0.48 15.26 16.66
C ARG A 228 -1.07 15.57 15.28
N ALA A 229 -0.97 16.82 14.90
CA ALA A 229 -1.27 17.21 13.53
C ALA A 229 -0.23 16.58 12.58
N SER A 230 -0.68 16.14 11.42
CA SER A 230 0.20 15.91 10.28
C SER A 230 0.43 17.26 9.61
N TYR A 231 1.67 17.77 9.60
CA TYR A 231 1.97 19.04 8.95
C TYR A 231 2.21 18.82 7.47
N MET A 232 1.58 19.64 6.64
CA MET A 232 1.75 19.58 5.21
C MET A 232 1.86 20.97 4.59
N ARG A 233 2.54 21.07 3.45
CA ARG A 233 2.37 22.18 2.52
C ARG A 233 1.19 21.88 1.62
N LEU A 234 0.57 22.92 1.07
CA LEU A 234 -0.53 22.72 0.13
C LEU A 234 -0.07 21.77 -1.00
N PRO A 235 -0.77 20.65 -1.23
CA PRO A 235 -0.43 19.75 -2.31
C PRO A 235 -0.68 20.40 -3.69
N ASP A 236 -0.02 19.89 -4.72
CA ASP A 236 -0.38 20.16 -6.10
C ASP A 236 -1.68 19.40 -6.42
N ILE A 237 -2.76 20.11 -6.74
CA ILE A 237 -4.07 19.54 -7.02
C ILE A 237 -4.30 19.59 -8.53
N VAL A 238 -4.32 18.43 -9.16
CA VAL A 238 -4.46 18.27 -10.61
C VAL A 238 -5.85 17.79 -10.97
N GLY A 239 -6.57 18.55 -11.79
CA GLY A 239 -7.84 18.13 -12.34
C GLY A 239 -7.65 17.11 -13.47
N VAL A 240 -8.38 16.01 -13.44
CA VAL A 240 -8.38 14.98 -14.48
C VAL A 240 -9.79 14.86 -15.05
N GLU A 241 -10.02 15.46 -16.20
CA GLU A 241 -11.30 15.38 -16.89
C GLU A 241 -11.42 14.00 -17.59
N LEU A 242 -12.40 13.22 -17.21
CA LEU A 242 -12.76 11.98 -17.88
C LEU A 242 -13.89 12.26 -18.88
N THR A 243 -13.66 11.91 -20.13
CA THR A 243 -14.62 12.10 -21.22
C THR A 243 -15.00 10.76 -21.84
N GLY A 244 -16.09 10.74 -22.61
CA GLY A 244 -16.54 9.55 -23.33
C GLY A 244 -17.08 8.45 -22.41
N LYS A 245 -17.26 7.27 -23.00
CA LYS A 245 -17.72 6.05 -22.31
C LYS A 245 -16.85 4.87 -22.73
N PRO A 246 -16.60 3.92 -21.83
CA PRO A 246 -15.89 2.69 -22.18
C PRO A 246 -16.59 1.94 -23.32
N GLN A 247 -15.82 1.30 -24.19
CA GLN A 247 -16.35 0.41 -25.22
C GLN A 247 -16.92 -0.87 -24.59
N PRO A 248 -17.88 -1.55 -25.23
CA PRO A 248 -18.40 -2.82 -24.74
C PRO A 248 -17.30 -3.84 -24.46
N GLY A 249 -17.41 -4.58 -23.38
CA GLY A 249 -16.45 -5.60 -22.95
C GLY A 249 -15.19 -5.08 -22.27
N ILE A 250 -15.09 -3.76 -22.02
CA ILE A 250 -13.99 -3.15 -21.27
C ILE A 250 -14.32 -3.15 -19.78
N THR A 251 -13.37 -3.61 -18.98
CA THR A 251 -13.53 -3.70 -17.54
C THR A 251 -12.94 -2.46 -16.81
N ALA A 252 -13.32 -2.25 -15.56
CA ALA A 252 -12.69 -1.23 -14.72
C ALA A 252 -11.16 -1.41 -14.59
N THR A 253 -10.70 -2.66 -14.65
CA THR A 253 -9.26 -2.99 -14.66
C THR A 253 -8.57 -2.44 -15.91
N ASP A 254 -9.18 -2.62 -17.09
CA ASP A 254 -8.63 -2.07 -18.32
C ASP A 254 -8.51 -0.55 -18.25
N ILE A 255 -9.52 0.12 -17.69
CA ILE A 255 -9.55 1.57 -17.51
C ILE A 255 -8.41 2.00 -16.57
N VAL A 256 -8.29 1.38 -15.40
CA VAL A 256 -7.29 1.82 -14.41
C VAL A 256 -5.85 1.55 -14.85
N LEU A 257 -5.59 0.47 -15.58
CA LEU A 257 -4.26 0.22 -16.15
C LEU A 257 -3.90 1.23 -17.24
N ALA A 258 -4.86 1.63 -18.08
CA ALA A 258 -4.66 2.68 -19.08
C ALA A 258 -4.44 4.05 -18.42
N LEU A 259 -5.21 4.39 -17.40
CA LEU A 259 -5.02 5.60 -16.60
C LEU A 259 -3.66 5.59 -15.89
N THR A 260 -3.21 4.46 -15.36
CA THR A 260 -1.92 4.33 -14.68
C THR A 260 -0.76 4.66 -15.61
N GLU A 261 -0.77 4.13 -16.83
CA GLU A 261 0.22 4.48 -17.86
C GLU A 261 0.18 5.98 -18.19
N PHE A 262 -1.01 6.51 -18.48
CA PHE A 262 -1.21 7.92 -18.84
C PHE A 262 -0.77 8.89 -17.74
N LEU A 263 -1.22 8.64 -16.50
CA LEU A 263 -0.94 9.51 -15.36
C LEU A 263 0.55 9.47 -14.96
N ARG A 264 1.17 8.28 -14.99
CA ARG A 264 2.62 8.16 -14.74
C ARG A 264 3.44 8.94 -15.78
N ALA A 265 3.08 8.86 -17.05
CA ALA A 265 3.68 9.64 -18.12
C ALA A 265 3.44 11.16 -17.96
N SER A 266 2.32 11.55 -17.35
CA SER A 266 1.93 12.93 -17.05
C SER A 266 2.62 13.52 -15.81
N LYS A 267 3.50 12.78 -15.13
CA LYS A 267 4.29 13.22 -13.97
C LYS A 267 3.43 13.76 -12.82
N VAL A 268 2.51 12.95 -12.35
CA VAL A 268 1.60 13.27 -11.24
C VAL A 268 2.12 12.80 -9.86
N VAL A 269 3.41 12.51 -9.76
CA VAL A 269 4.01 12.04 -8.51
C VAL A 269 3.79 13.06 -7.39
N SER A 270 3.34 12.58 -6.23
CA SER A 270 3.03 13.37 -5.02
C SER A 270 1.91 14.41 -5.18
N THR A 271 1.13 14.36 -6.27
CA THR A 271 -0.05 15.23 -6.45
C THR A 271 -1.30 14.64 -5.82
N TYR A 272 -2.33 15.47 -5.67
CA TYR A 272 -3.70 15.07 -5.39
C TYR A 272 -4.50 15.18 -6.69
N LEU A 273 -5.08 14.10 -7.15
CA LEU A 273 -5.89 14.07 -8.36
C LEU A 273 -7.36 14.24 -8.03
N GLU A 274 -8.07 15.01 -8.82
CA GLU A 274 -9.53 15.13 -8.79
C GLU A 274 -10.10 14.73 -10.14
N PHE A 275 -10.83 13.62 -10.16
CA PHE A 275 -11.49 13.10 -11.36
C PHE A 275 -12.88 13.71 -11.51
N TYR A 276 -13.14 14.33 -12.63
CA TYR A 276 -14.42 15.00 -12.92
C TYR A 276 -14.82 14.84 -14.40
N GLY A 277 -15.91 15.47 -14.79
CA GLY A 277 -16.44 15.41 -16.14
C GLY A 277 -17.52 14.32 -16.34
N GLU A 278 -18.06 14.25 -17.54
CA GLU A 278 -19.17 13.31 -17.84
C GLU A 278 -18.74 11.84 -17.73
N GLY A 279 -17.49 11.53 -18.07
CA GLY A 279 -16.94 10.20 -17.91
C GLY A 279 -16.91 9.77 -16.45
N ALA A 280 -16.44 10.64 -15.55
CA ALA A 280 -16.41 10.38 -14.11
C ALA A 280 -17.82 10.18 -13.52
N ALA A 281 -18.78 11.00 -13.93
CA ALA A 281 -20.18 10.91 -13.47
C ALA A 281 -20.87 9.59 -13.91
N ASN A 282 -20.45 9.03 -15.04
CA ASN A 282 -21.00 7.77 -15.57
C ASN A 282 -20.37 6.51 -14.96
N LEU A 283 -19.18 6.61 -14.35
CA LEU A 283 -18.56 5.48 -13.66
C LEU A 283 -19.32 5.12 -12.39
N THR A 284 -19.54 3.82 -12.18
CA THR A 284 -20.06 3.32 -10.89
C THR A 284 -19.06 3.59 -9.78
N LEU A 285 -19.51 3.57 -8.53
CA LEU A 285 -18.57 3.75 -7.42
C LEU A 285 -17.52 2.62 -7.35
N GLY A 286 -17.87 1.40 -7.74
CA GLY A 286 -16.91 0.31 -7.87
C GLY A 286 -15.79 0.61 -8.88
N ASP A 287 -16.13 1.22 -10.02
CA ASP A 287 -15.14 1.65 -11.02
C ASP A 287 -14.25 2.75 -10.47
N ARG A 288 -14.83 3.76 -9.81
CA ARG A 288 -14.09 4.85 -9.16
C ARG A 288 -13.14 4.32 -8.08
N ALA A 289 -13.60 3.38 -7.26
CA ALA A 289 -12.79 2.76 -6.21
C ALA A 289 -11.62 1.97 -6.78
N THR A 290 -11.82 1.28 -7.91
CA THR A 290 -10.74 0.60 -8.64
C THR A 290 -9.68 1.60 -9.11
N ILE A 291 -10.10 2.78 -9.60
CA ILE A 291 -9.19 3.85 -10.03
C ILE A 291 -8.45 4.44 -8.81
N SER A 292 -9.18 4.86 -7.79
CA SER A 292 -8.62 5.48 -6.58
C SER A 292 -7.65 4.55 -5.85
N ASN A 293 -7.91 3.24 -5.85
CA ASN A 293 -7.03 2.24 -5.24
C ASN A 293 -5.62 2.27 -5.83
N MET A 294 -5.47 2.52 -7.11
CA MET A 294 -4.18 2.52 -7.79
C MET A 294 -3.46 3.89 -7.77
N ALA A 295 -3.87 4.83 -6.91
CA ALA A 295 -3.16 6.10 -6.73
C ALA A 295 -1.64 5.93 -6.55
N PRO A 296 -1.15 4.99 -5.71
CA PRO A 296 0.28 4.77 -5.55
C PRO A 296 0.99 4.30 -6.84
N GLU A 297 0.31 3.54 -7.69
CA GLU A 297 0.88 2.97 -8.90
C GLU A 297 1.12 4.06 -9.97
N PHE A 298 0.26 5.06 -10.06
CA PHE A 298 0.54 6.23 -10.89
C PHE A 298 1.28 7.35 -10.15
N GLY A 299 1.57 7.17 -8.85
CA GLY A 299 2.44 8.03 -8.04
C GLY A 299 1.73 9.18 -7.34
N ALA A 300 0.39 9.26 -7.41
CA ALA A 300 -0.38 10.29 -6.71
C ALA A 300 -0.53 9.97 -5.21
N THR A 301 -0.72 11.01 -4.41
CA THR A 301 -0.99 10.88 -2.97
C THR A 301 -2.46 10.56 -2.70
N ALA A 302 -3.36 11.14 -3.47
CA ALA A 302 -4.81 10.94 -3.40
C ALA A 302 -5.40 10.91 -4.80
N ALA A 303 -6.57 10.28 -4.96
CA ALA A 303 -7.27 10.12 -6.23
C ALA A 303 -8.77 10.27 -6.00
N MET A 304 -9.20 11.52 -5.90
CA MET A 304 -10.52 11.93 -5.43
C MET A 304 -11.58 11.86 -6.52
N PHE A 305 -12.78 11.44 -6.13
CA PHE A 305 -14.01 11.69 -6.87
C PHE A 305 -14.94 12.56 -6.02
N TYR A 306 -15.82 13.31 -6.67
CA TYR A 306 -16.78 14.15 -5.97
C TYR A 306 -17.94 13.32 -5.41
N ILE A 307 -18.52 13.81 -4.31
CA ILE A 307 -19.78 13.26 -3.77
C ILE A 307 -20.91 13.61 -4.74
N ASP A 308 -21.59 12.58 -5.27
CA ASP A 308 -22.69 12.71 -6.23
C ASP A 308 -23.72 11.58 -6.06
N GLU A 309 -24.63 11.46 -7.02
CA GLU A 309 -25.66 10.41 -7.05
C GLU A 309 -25.07 8.97 -7.04
N GLN A 310 -23.89 8.75 -7.62
CA GLN A 310 -23.26 7.43 -7.58
C GLN A 310 -22.80 7.09 -6.15
N THR A 311 -22.33 8.08 -5.40
CA THR A 311 -22.01 7.92 -3.98
C THR A 311 -23.25 7.51 -3.18
N ILE A 312 -24.36 8.21 -3.38
CA ILE A 312 -25.63 7.93 -2.68
C ILE A 312 -26.17 6.53 -3.03
N LYS A 313 -26.13 6.15 -4.31
CA LYS A 313 -26.52 4.80 -4.75
C LYS A 313 -25.69 3.72 -4.09
N TYR A 314 -24.38 3.93 -3.99
CA TYR A 314 -23.48 2.95 -3.38
C TYR A 314 -23.72 2.82 -1.87
N LEU A 315 -23.92 3.93 -1.16
CA LEU A 315 -24.22 3.89 0.27
C LEU A 315 -25.50 3.08 0.55
N ARG A 316 -26.53 3.25 -0.28
CA ARG A 316 -27.75 2.45 -0.20
C ARG A 316 -27.48 0.98 -0.52
N LEU A 317 -26.75 0.69 -1.61
CA LEU A 317 -26.40 -0.66 -2.03
C LEU A 317 -25.63 -1.41 -0.93
N THR A 318 -24.72 -0.75 -0.25
CA THR A 318 -23.90 -1.34 0.84
C THR A 318 -24.63 -1.35 2.19
N GLY A 319 -25.92 -1.03 2.21
CA GLY A 319 -26.80 -1.21 3.36
C GLY A 319 -26.63 -0.20 4.48
N ARG A 320 -26.08 1.03 4.16
CA ARG A 320 -26.09 2.16 5.13
C ARG A 320 -27.53 2.51 5.49
N GLU A 321 -27.70 2.96 6.73
CA GLU A 321 -28.97 3.43 7.23
C GLU A 321 -29.42 4.70 6.48
N ASP A 322 -30.73 4.85 6.25
CA ASP A 322 -31.29 5.99 5.49
C ASP A 322 -30.91 7.34 6.10
N GLU A 323 -30.80 7.41 7.43
CA GLU A 323 -30.36 8.61 8.15
C GLU A 323 -28.93 9.01 7.80
N THR A 324 -28.02 8.02 7.69
CA THR A 324 -26.63 8.24 7.27
C THR A 324 -26.57 8.74 5.82
N VAL A 325 -27.34 8.10 4.94
CA VAL A 325 -27.39 8.49 3.53
C VAL A 325 -27.92 9.91 3.37
N HIS A 326 -28.99 10.24 4.10
CA HIS A 326 -29.57 11.59 4.13
C HIS A 326 -28.59 12.63 4.67
N LEU A 327 -27.85 12.31 5.72
CA LEU A 327 -26.82 13.19 6.27
C LEU A 327 -25.73 13.50 5.25
N VAL A 328 -25.21 12.47 4.56
CA VAL A 328 -24.16 12.64 3.55
C VAL A 328 -24.63 13.56 2.42
N GLU A 329 -25.82 13.33 1.89
CA GLU A 329 -26.38 14.15 0.83
C GLU A 329 -26.62 15.60 1.28
N THR A 330 -27.25 15.78 2.45
CA THR A 330 -27.55 17.11 3.02
C THR A 330 -26.28 17.89 3.30
N TYR A 331 -25.31 17.28 3.99
CA TYR A 331 -24.05 17.93 4.31
C TYR A 331 -23.28 18.32 3.05
N ALA A 332 -23.13 17.39 2.09
CA ALA A 332 -22.38 17.65 0.87
C ALA A 332 -22.96 18.81 0.06
N LYS A 333 -24.28 18.93 -0.02
CA LYS A 333 -24.98 20.03 -0.71
C LYS A 333 -24.81 21.36 0.04
N GLU A 334 -24.98 21.36 1.36
CA GLU A 334 -24.89 22.58 2.18
C GLU A 334 -23.46 23.09 2.30
N ALA A 335 -22.51 22.19 2.52
CA ALA A 335 -21.08 22.51 2.65
C ALA A 335 -20.38 22.73 1.30
N GLY A 336 -21.09 22.66 0.16
CA GLY A 336 -20.50 22.87 -1.16
C GLY A 336 -19.51 21.78 -1.60
N LEU A 337 -19.72 20.53 -1.16
CA LEU A 337 -18.93 19.35 -1.54
C LEU A 337 -19.66 18.46 -2.56
N TRP A 338 -20.90 18.77 -2.91
CA TRP A 338 -21.65 18.09 -3.95
C TRP A 338 -21.09 18.45 -5.34
N ALA A 339 -21.05 17.49 -6.26
CA ALA A 339 -20.44 17.65 -7.59
C ALA A 339 -20.86 18.92 -8.34
N ASP A 340 -22.16 19.28 -8.29
CA ASP A 340 -22.67 20.48 -8.96
C ASP A 340 -22.07 21.78 -8.41
N SER A 341 -21.61 21.78 -7.16
CA SER A 341 -21.00 22.94 -6.51
C SER A 341 -19.56 23.21 -6.96
N LEU A 342 -18.98 22.29 -7.75
CA LEU A 342 -17.56 22.31 -8.13
C LEU A 342 -17.33 22.72 -9.59
N GLN A 343 -18.37 23.16 -10.30
CA GLN A 343 -18.25 23.61 -11.71
C GLN A 343 -17.32 24.80 -11.90
N GLY A 344 -17.13 25.63 -10.86
CA GLY A 344 -16.23 26.78 -10.87
C GLY A 344 -14.82 26.48 -10.36
N ALA A 345 -14.52 25.23 -9.99
CA ALA A 345 -13.22 24.87 -9.43
C ALA A 345 -12.09 25.12 -10.45
N GLU A 346 -11.04 25.76 -9.98
CA GLU A 346 -9.85 26.03 -10.79
C GLU A 346 -8.68 25.15 -10.33
N TYR A 347 -7.97 24.54 -11.28
CA TYR A 347 -6.78 23.70 -11.02
C TYR A 347 -5.53 24.41 -11.54
N GLU A 348 -4.38 24.12 -10.93
CA GLU A 348 -3.10 24.60 -11.44
C GLU A 348 -2.76 23.92 -12.78
N ARG A 349 -3.18 22.67 -12.92
CA ARG A 349 -3.00 21.84 -14.11
C ARG A 349 -4.21 20.95 -14.31
N THR A 350 -4.62 20.82 -15.56
CA THR A 350 -5.68 19.90 -15.98
C THR A 350 -5.14 18.87 -16.97
N LEU A 351 -5.63 17.66 -16.87
CA LEU A 351 -5.41 16.57 -17.81
C LEU A 351 -6.75 16.12 -18.35
N SER A 352 -6.80 15.59 -19.56
CA SER A 352 -8.01 15.01 -20.13
C SER A 352 -7.73 13.58 -20.59
N PHE A 353 -8.66 12.67 -20.31
CA PHE A 353 -8.55 11.25 -20.68
C PHE A 353 -9.87 10.77 -21.25
N ASP A 354 -9.84 10.21 -22.46
CA ASP A 354 -11.01 9.67 -23.15
C ASP A 354 -11.18 8.17 -22.82
N LEU A 355 -12.23 7.83 -22.07
CA LEU A 355 -12.57 6.47 -21.70
C LEU A 355 -12.89 5.59 -22.93
N SER A 356 -13.35 6.18 -24.04
CA SER A 356 -13.66 5.44 -25.27
C SER A 356 -12.41 4.92 -25.99
N SER A 357 -11.23 5.45 -25.67
CA SER A 357 -9.95 5.00 -26.21
C SER A 357 -9.39 3.73 -25.57
N VAL A 358 -9.95 3.32 -24.45
CA VAL A 358 -9.46 2.17 -23.69
C VAL A 358 -9.80 0.87 -24.41
N VAL A 359 -8.79 0.02 -24.57
CA VAL A 359 -8.92 -1.33 -25.10
C VAL A 359 -8.55 -2.35 -24.03
N ARG A 360 -8.95 -3.61 -24.20
CA ARG A 360 -8.55 -4.69 -23.29
C ARG A 360 -7.03 -4.78 -23.20
N ASN A 361 -6.50 -4.87 -22.00
CA ASN A 361 -5.07 -4.80 -21.78
C ASN A 361 -4.63 -5.63 -20.56
N ILE A 362 -3.33 -5.82 -20.46
CA ILE A 362 -2.63 -6.31 -19.27
C ILE A 362 -1.48 -5.35 -18.94
N ALA A 363 -0.91 -5.43 -17.74
CA ALA A 363 0.29 -4.67 -17.40
C ALA A 363 1.40 -5.57 -16.89
N GLY A 364 2.58 -5.43 -17.43
CA GLY A 364 3.75 -6.22 -17.06
C GLY A 364 4.89 -6.12 -18.07
N PRO A 365 5.96 -6.90 -17.80
CA PRO A 365 6.06 -8.03 -16.85
C PRO A 365 6.35 -7.66 -15.38
N SER A 366 6.72 -6.42 -15.06
CA SER A 366 7.24 -6.07 -13.72
C SER A 366 6.80 -4.71 -13.18
N ASN A 367 5.95 -3.99 -13.89
CA ASN A 367 5.47 -2.67 -13.44
C ASN A 367 4.01 -2.44 -13.84
N PRO A 368 3.19 -1.84 -12.96
CA PRO A 368 1.77 -1.58 -13.24
C PRO A 368 1.54 -0.59 -14.39
N HIS A 369 2.45 0.33 -14.63
CA HIS A 369 2.37 1.31 -15.71
C HIS A 369 2.91 0.81 -17.06
N LYS A 370 3.45 -0.41 -17.12
CA LYS A 370 3.84 -1.05 -18.39
C LYS A 370 2.65 -1.78 -19.00
N ARG A 371 1.66 -1.02 -19.39
CA ARG A 371 0.44 -1.53 -20.03
C ARG A 371 0.72 -2.01 -21.45
N VAL A 372 0.08 -3.11 -21.82
CA VAL A 372 0.11 -3.68 -23.16
C VAL A 372 -1.31 -4.05 -23.59
N PRO A 373 -1.84 -3.50 -24.70
CA PRO A 373 -3.08 -3.99 -25.28
C PRO A 373 -2.99 -5.49 -25.60
N THR A 374 -4.05 -6.25 -25.29
CA THR A 374 -4.04 -7.70 -25.55
C THR A 374 -3.89 -8.03 -27.04
N SER A 375 -4.27 -7.12 -27.94
CA SER A 375 -4.04 -7.22 -29.38
C SER A 375 -2.58 -7.05 -29.82
N GLU A 376 -1.70 -6.52 -28.95
CA GLU A 376 -0.30 -6.22 -29.25
C GLU A 376 0.70 -7.19 -28.58
N LEU A 377 0.24 -8.21 -27.85
CA LEU A 377 1.10 -9.11 -27.09
C LEU A 377 2.19 -9.78 -27.94
N ALA A 378 1.85 -10.21 -29.16
CA ALA A 378 2.81 -10.78 -30.08
C ALA A 378 3.84 -9.74 -30.58
N ALA A 379 3.40 -8.53 -30.89
CA ALA A 379 4.28 -7.43 -31.32
C ALA A 379 5.25 -6.98 -30.21
N ARG A 380 4.85 -7.14 -28.96
CA ARG A 380 5.70 -6.83 -27.78
C ARG A 380 6.56 -8.01 -27.31
N GLY A 381 6.53 -9.14 -28.01
CA GLY A 381 7.31 -10.34 -27.66
C GLY A 381 6.85 -11.04 -26.37
N ILE A 382 5.61 -10.79 -25.94
CA ILE A 382 5.00 -11.48 -24.81
C ILE A 382 4.36 -12.78 -25.28
N ALA A 383 3.49 -12.73 -26.30
CA ALA A 383 2.95 -13.91 -26.95
C ALA A 383 3.83 -14.35 -28.12
N TYR A 384 3.85 -15.64 -28.38
CA TYR A 384 4.55 -16.23 -29.52
C TYR A 384 3.54 -16.90 -30.46
N PRO A 385 3.81 -16.94 -31.80
CA PRO A 385 3.01 -17.75 -32.74
C PRO A 385 2.93 -19.20 -32.28
N ALA A 386 1.80 -19.85 -32.53
CA ALA A 386 1.53 -21.22 -32.08
C ALA A 386 2.61 -22.22 -32.57
N GLU A 387 3.12 -22.04 -33.77
CA GLU A 387 4.20 -22.80 -34.36
C GLU A 387 5.53 -22.70 -33.58
N ASN A 388 5.83 -21.55 -32.99
CA ASN A 388 7.08 -21.32 -32.24
C ASN A 388 7.01 -21.82 -30.79
N ARG A 389 5.78 -22.11 -30.29
CA ARG A 389 5.58 -22.63 -28.94
C ARG A 389 5.83 -24.16 -28.85
N ALA A 390 5.77 -24.87 -29.95
CA ALA A 390 5.93 -26.32 -29.99
C ALA A 390 7.37 -26.79 -29.75
N GLU A 391 8.35 -25.99 -30.12
CA GLU A 391 9.79 -26.37 -30.06
C GLU A 391 10.36 -26.37 -28.62
N ASN A 392 9.68 -25.72 -27.66
CA ASN A 392 10.16 -25.61 -26.27
C ASN A 392 9.43 -26.54 -25.28
N ARG A 393 8.78 -27.60 -25.76
CA ARG A 393 8.02 -28.53 -24.92
C ARG A 393 8.86 -29.73 -24.52
N VAL A 394 8.96 -29.98 -23.22
CA VAL A 394 9.51 -31.20 -22.64
C VAL A 394 8.39 -31.91 -21.89
N GLU A 395 8.19 -33.20 -22.18
CA GLU A 395 7.21 -34.04 -21.48
C GLU A 395 7.68 -34.32 -20.05
N ASN A 396 6.80 -34.16 -19.08
CA ASN A 396 7.00 -34.52 -17.68
C ASN A 396 5.71 -35.11 -17.07
N GLU A 397 5.76 -35.52 -15.80
CA GLU A 397 4.62 -36.13 -15.09
C GLU A 397 3.43 -35.20 -14.93
N LEU A 398 3.63 -33.86 -15.02
CA LEU A 398 2.59 -32.82 -14.95
C LEU A 398 2.01 -32.47 -16.33
N GLY A 399 2.45 -33.14 -17.40
CA GLY A 399 2.15 -32.81 -18.78
C GLY A 399 3.17 -31.82 -19.37
N LEU A 400 2.85 -31.21 -20.49
CA LEU A 400 3.74 -30.27 -21.18
C LEU A 400 3.71 -28.90 -20.52
N MET A 401 4.66 -28.59 -19.65
CA MET A 401 4.80 -27.27 -19.04
C MET A 401 5.60 -26.33 -19.98
N PRO A 402 4.96 -25.33 -20.62
CA PRO A 402 5.58 -24.51 -21.66
C PRO A 402 6.46 -23.40 -21.07
N ASP A 403 7.29 -22.78 -21.92
CA ASP A 403 7.90 -21.50 -21.57
C ASP A 403 6.83 -20.45 -21.28
N GLY A 404 7.11 -19.56 -20.32
CA GLY A 404 6.12 -18.59 -19.86
C GLY A 404 4.93 -19.21 -19.16
N ALA A 405 5.06 -20.47 -18.65
CA ALA A 405 3.99 -21.16 -17.94
C ALA A 405 3.39 -20.26 -16.84
N VAL A 406 2.08 -20.17 -16.82
CA VAL A 406 1.33 -19.50 -15.75
C VAL A 406 1.27 -20.46 -14.56
N ILE A 407 2.15 -20.27 -13.59
CA ILE A 407 2.20 -21.10 -12.38
C ILE A 407 1.28 -20.59 -11.27
N ILE A 408 0.88 -19.31 -11.32
CA ILE A 408 -0.06 -18.69 -10.40
C ILE A 408 -1.07 -17.89 -11.21
N ALA A 409 -2.36 -18.13 -10.97
CA ALA A 409 -3.48 -17.34 -11.49
C ALA A 409 -4.38 -16.92 -10.32
N ALA A 410 -4.34 -15.65 -9.91
CA ALA A 410 -5.00 -15.21 -8.69
C ALA A 410 -5.98 -14.08 -8.92
N ILE A 411 -7.24 -14.28 -8.53
CA ILE A 411 -8.20 -13.19 -8.36
C ILE A 411 -8.01 -12.69 -6.93
N THR A 412 -7.33 -11.53 -6.82
CA THR A 412 -6.90 -10.96 -5.53
C THR A 412 -7.85 -9.88 -5.03
N SER A 413 -7.85 -9.68 -3.73
CA SER A 413 -8.81 -8.83 -3.02
C SER A 413 -8.61 -7.32 -3.20
N CYS A 414 -7.39 -6.86 -3.55
CA CYS A 414 -6.99 -5.47 -3.30
C CYS A 414 -7.66 -4.43 -4.22
N THR A 415 -7.80 -4.70 -5.52
CA THR A 415 -8.21 -3.67 -6.49
C THR A 415 -9.57 -3.95 -7.11
N ASN A 416 -9.86 -5.19 -7.43
CA ASN A 416 -10.93 -5.55 -8.36
C ASN A 416 -12.15 -6.20 -7.71
N THR A 417 -12.02 -6.78 -6.52
CA THR A 417 -13.15 -7.52 -5.89
C THR A 417 -14.20 -6.61 -5.26
N ASN A 418 -13.88 -5.32 -5.07
CA ASN A 418 -14.84 -4.30 -4.66
C ASN A 418 -15.85 -3.95 -5.77
N ASN A 419 -15.56 -4.35 -7.02
CA ASN A 419 -16.42 -4.06 -8.18
C ASN A 419 -17.21 -5.30 -8.56
N PRO A 420 -18.54 -5.33 -8.30
CA PRO A 420 -19.38 -6.47 -8.61
C PRO A 420 -19.36 -6.85 -10.10
N ARG A 421 -19.26 -5.87 -11.01
CA ARG A 421 -19.19 -6.14 -12.45
C ARG A 421 -17.97 -6.99 -12.81
N ASN A 422 -16.80 -6.68 -12.26
CA ASN A 422 -15.57 -7.45 -12.49
C ASN A 422 -15.71 -8.91 -11.99
N MET A 423 -16.31 -9.09 -10.82
CA MET A 423 -16.47 -10.41 -10.21
C MET A 423 -17.49 -11.26 -10.92
N VAL A 424 -18.64 -10.66 -11.30
CA VAL A 424 -19.68 -11.34 -12.08
C VAL A 424 -19.16 -11.68 -13.48
N ALA A 425 -18.39 -10.80 -14.12
CA ALA A 425 -17.77 -11.09 -15.41
C ALA A 425 -16.84 -12.32 -15.36
N ALA A 426 -16.01 -12.43 -14.30
CA ALA A 426 -15.15 -13.61 -14.08
C ALA A 426 -15.98 -14.89 -13.90
N GLY A 427 -17.03 -14.84 -13.08
CA GLY A 427 -17.93 -15.97 -12.85
C GLY A 427 -18.69 -16.41 -14.11
N LEU A 428 -19.16 -15.46 -14.90
CA LEU A 428 -19.84 -15.73 -16.17
C LEU A 428 -18.89 -16.34 -17.21
N LEU A 429 -17.65 -15.83 -17.30
CA LEU A 429 -16.63 -16.42 -18.16
C LEU A 429 -16.32 -17.86 -17.73
N ALA A 430 -16.19 -18.10 -16.42
CA ALA A 430 -16.00 -19.45 -15.87
C ALA A 430 -17.17 -20.39 -16.22
N ARG A 431 -18.41 -19.91 -16.08
CA ARG A 431 -19.61 -20.66 -16.49
C ARG A 431 -19.57 -21.01 -17.97
N ASN A 432 -19.24 -20.06 -18.84
CA ASN A 432 -19.18 -20.27 -20.27
C ASN A 432 -18.08 -21.28 -20.63
N ALA A 433 -16.90 -21.17 -20.00
CA ALA A 433 -15.81 -22.13 -20.17
C ALA A 433 -16.22 -23.55 -19.74
N ASN A 434 -16.85 -23.71 -18.59
CA ASN A 434 -17.33 -25.00 -18.09
C ASN A 434 -18.34 -25.65 -19.03
N ARG A 435 -19.29 -24.84 -19.57
CA ARG A 435 -20.30 -25.33 -20.54
C ARG A 435 -19.67 -25.86 -21.83
N LEU A 436 -18.50 -25.32 -22.20
CA LEU A 436 -17.75 -25.73 -23.38
C LEU A 436 -16.68 -26.79 -23.09
N GLY A 437 -16.61 -27.28 -21.84
CA GLY A 437 -15.69 -28.36 -21.44
C GLY A 437 -14.25 -27.94 -21.25
N LEU A 438 -13.96 -26.65 -21.08
CA LEU A 438 -12.64 -26.15 -20.81
C LEU A 438 -12.28 -26.28 -19.31
N ALA A 439 -10.99 -26.45 -19.03
CA ALA A 439 -10.44 -26.53 -17.68
C ALA A 439 -9.14 -25.75 -17.58
N ARG A 440 -8.77 -25.34 -16.36
CA ARG A 440 -7.44 -24.79 -16.09
C ARG A 440 -6.36 -25.84 -16.36
N LYS A 441 -5.15 -25.37 -16.62
CA LYS A 441 -4.01 -26.31 -16.76
C LYS A 441 -3.57 -26.83 -15.38
N PRO A 442 -3.11 -28.09 -15.29
CA PRO A 442 -2.80 -28.75 -14.02
C PRO A 442 -1.68 -28.06 -13.22
N TRP A 443 -0.74 -27.41 -13.88
CA TRP A 443 0.36 -26.68 -13.24
C TRP A 443 -0.02 -25.30 -12.69
N VAL A 444 -1.25 -24.80 -12.96
CA VAL A 444 -1.68 -23.48 -12.51
C VAL A 444 -2.23 -23.57 -11.09
N LYS A 445 -1.58 -22.91 -10.14
CA LYS A 445 -2.14 -22.66 -8.81
C LYS A 445 -3.11 -21.49 -8.91
N SER A 446 -4.39 -21.80 -8.96
CA SER A 446 -5.46 -20.81 -9.03
C SER A 446 -6.06 -20.49 -7.67
N SER A 447 -6.56 -19.27 -7.47
CA SER A 447 -7.17 -18.85 -6.22
C SER A 447 -8.14 -17.68 -6.41
N LEU A 448 -9.13 -17.61 -5.53
CA LEU A 448 -10.02 -16.47 -5.33
C LEU A 448 -9.92 -16.02 -3.88
N ALA A 449 -9.51 -14.78 -3.66
CA ALA A 449 -9.49 -14.16 -2.34
C ALA A 449 -10.34 -12.87 -2.39
N PRO A 450 -11.64 -12.93 -2.08
CA PRO A 450 -12.49 -11.76 -2.07
C PRO A 450 -12.11 -10.77 -0.96
N GLY A 451 -12.26 -9.47 -1.23
CA GLY A 451 -11.97 -8.42 -0.25
C GLY A 451 -13.03 -8.26 0.83
N SER A 452 -14.20 -8.87 0.68
CA SER A 452 -15.21 -8.97 1.72
C SER A 452 -16.06 -10.22 1.56
N LYS A 453 -16.72 -10.62 2.66
CA LYS A 453 -17.68 -11.74 2.63
C LYS A 453 -18.92 -11.42 1.79
N ALA A 454 -19.25 -10.16 1.56
CA ALA A 454 -20.36 -9.76 0.72
C ALA A 454 -20.17 -10.23 -0.74
N VAL A 455 -18.92 -10.25 -1.22
CA VAL A 455 -18.56 -10.76 -2.56
C VAL A 455 -18.96 -12.24 -2.71
N ALA A 456 -18.61 -13.07 -1.72
CA ALA A 456 -19.00 -14.48 -1.74
C ALA A 456 -20.53 -14.65 -1.74
N LEU A 457 -21.24 -13.84 -0.95
CA LEU A 457 -22.69 -13.93 -0.86
C LEU A 457 -23.40 -13.57 -2.18
N TYR A 458 -22.95 -12.53 -2.88
CA TYR A 458 -23.61 -12.21 -4.15
C TYR A 458 -23.18 -13.14 -5.29
N LEU A 459 -21.98 -13.71 -5.26
CA LEU A 459 -21.59 -14.77 -6.22
C LEU A 459 -22.37 -16.05 -6.00
N ASP A 460 -22.67 -16.42 -4.77
CA ASP A 460 -23.55 -17.53 -4.42
C ASP A 460 -24.98 -17.28 -4.90
N GLU A 461 -25.53 -16.10 -4.64
CA GLU A 461 -26.88 -15.69 -5.13
C GLU A 461 -26.97 -15.73 -6.66
N ALA A 462 -25.87 -15.36 -7.33
CA ALA A 462 -25.77 -15.42 -8.80
C ALA A 462 -25.57 -16.84 -9.35
N GLY A 463 -25.34 -17.85 -8.49
CA GLY A 463 -25.01 -19.21 -8.89
C GLY A 463 -23.65 -19.34 -9.59
N LEU A 464 -22.73 -18.41 -9.34
CA LEU A 464 -21.42 -18.36 -9.99
C LEU A 464 -20.29 -18.99 -9.18
N THR A 465 -20.46 -19.17 -7.87
CA THR A 465 -19.48 -19.84 -7.00
C THR A 465 -19.14 -21.25 -7.51
N PRO A 466 -20.12 -22.15 -7.81
CA PRO A 466 -19.80 -23.49 -8.31
C PRO A 466 -19.06 -23.48 -9.66
N GLU A 467 -19.28 -22.45 -10.46
CA GLU A 467 -18.63 -22.32 -11.76
C GLU A 467 -17.16 -21.91 -11.63
N LEU A 468 -16.86 -21.02 -10.69
CA LEU A 468 -15.49 -20.64 -10.31
C LEU A 468 -14.76 -21.81 -9.63
N ASP A 469 -15.39 -22.50 -8.69
CA ASP A 469 -14.84 -23.67 -7.99
C ASP A 469 -14.42 -24.77 -8.98
N LYS A 470 -15.26 -25.05 -9.97
CA LYS A 470 -15.00 -26.06 -10.99
C LYS A 470 -13.76 -25.76 -11.81
N LEU A 471 -13.43 -24.49 -12.03
CA LEU A 471 -12.19 -24.06 -12.68
C LEU A 471 -11.01 -23.90 -11.70
N GLY A 472 -11.21 -24.26 -10.41
CA GLY A 472 -10.18 -24.16 -9.38
C GLY A 472 -10.00 -22.75 -8.79
N PHE A 473 -10.97 -21.86 -8.95
CA PHE A 473 -11.03 -20.54 -8.33
C PHE A 473 -11.97 -20.54 -7.10
N GLY A 474 -11.85 -21.54 -6.26
CA GLY A 474 -12.51 -21.56 -4.94
C GLY A 474 -11.96 -20.47 -4.03
N VAL A 475 -12.76 -20.06 -3.03
CA VAL A 475 -12.36 -19.08 -2.04
C VAL A 475 -11.28 -19.66 -1.14
N VAL A 476 -10.10 -19.06 -1.15
CA VAL A 476 -8.94 -19.46 -0.33
C VAL A 476 -8.77 -18.63 0.93
N ALA A 477 -9.26 -17.40 0.91
CA ALA A 477 -9.15 -16.44 2.01
C ALA A 477 -10.11 -15.25 1.80
N PHE A 478 -10.39 -14.54 2.89
CA PHE A 478 -10.87 -13.15 2.88
C PHE A 478 -9.75 -12.28 3.46
N ALA A 479 -8.71 -12.05 2.68
CA ALA A 479 -7.46 -11.44 3.10
C ALA A 479 -6.66 -10.93 1.89
N CYS A 480 -5.68 -10.05 2.13
CA CYS A 480 -4.70 -9.66 1.12
C CYS A 480 -3.65 -10.77 1.01
N THR A 481 -3.63 -11.46 -0.14
CA THR A 481 -2.82 -12.66 -0.34
C THR A 481 -1.74 -12.47 -1.41
N THR A 482 -1.92 -13.04 -2.58
CA THR A 482 -0.93 -13.09 -3.68
C THR A 482 -0.35 -11.73 -4.05
N CYS A 483 -1.13 -10.66 -4.09
CA CYS A 483 -0.66 -9.31 -4.42
C CYS A 483 0.37 -8.76 -3.40
N ASN A 484 0.35 -9.27 -2.17
CA ASN A 484 1.31 -8.94 -1.12
C ASN A 484 2.45 -9.96 -0.97
N GLY A 485 2.58 -10.89 -1.92
CA GLY A 485 3.61 -11.93 -1.86
C GLY A 485 3.27 -13.13 -0.98
N MET A 486 2.01 -13.25 -0.54
CA MET A 486 1.50 -14.34 0.29
C MET A 486 0.86 -15.44 -0.57
N SER A 487 1.53 -15.81 -1.65
CA SER A 487 1.04 -16.83 -2.60
C SER A 487 1.12 -18.26 -2.05
N GLY A 488 1.85 -18.46 -0.95
CA GLY A 488 2.11 -19.79 -0.37
C GLY A 488 3.02 -20.65 -1.24
N ALA A 489 3.30 -21.87 -0.78
CA ALA A 489 4.16 -22.81 -1.49
C ALA A 489 3.54 -23.28 -2.81
N LEU A 490 4.38 -23.52 -3.81
CA LEU A 490 4.00 -24.25 -5.03
C LEU A 490 4.01 -25.76 -4.76
N ASP A 491 3.32 -26.50 -5.63
CA ASP A 491 3.51 -27.95 -5.68
C ASP A 491 5.01 -28.26 -5.90
N PRO A 492 5.60 -29.16 -5.10
CA PRO A 492 7.02 -29.47 -5.20
C PRO A 492 7.49 -29.89 -6.61
N ALA A 493 6.66 -30.60 -7.36
CA ALA A 493 7.00 -31.03 -8.72
C ALA A 493 7.02 -29.82 -9.68
N ILE A 494 6.10 -28.86 -9.53
CA ILE A 494 6.09 -27.61 -10.31
C ILE A 494 7.32 -26.78 -9.97
N GLN A 495 7.61 -26.62 -8.68
CA GLN A 495 8.78 -25.88 -8.22
C GLN A 495 10.08 -26.48 -8.76
N GLN A 496 10.23 -27.80 -8.65
CA GLN A 496 11.41 -28.53 -9.15
C GLN A 496 11.60 -28.30 -10.65
N GLU A 497 10.54 -28.44 -11.44
CA GLU A 497 10.61 -28.24 -12.88
C GLU A 497 10.97 -26.78 -13.25
N VAL A 498 10.44 -25.80 -12.57
CA VAL A 498 10.78 -24.37 -12.79
C VAL A 498 12.28 -24.15 -12.56
N VAL A 499 12.83 -24.73 -11.50
CA VAL A 499 14.26 -24.59 -11.14
C VAL A 499 15.16 -25.37 -12.11
N GLU A 500 14.89 -26.66 -12.33
CA GLU A 500 15.75 -27.53 -13.14
C GLU A 500 15.82 -27.14 -14.62
N ARG A 501 14.69 -26.63 -15.14
CA ARG A 501 14.60 -26.20 -16.54
C ARG A 501 14.86 -24.72 -16.74
N ASP A 502 15.13 -23.97 -15.67
CA ASP A 502 15.30 -22.52 -15.71
C ASP A 502 14.13 -21.80 -16.42
N LEU A 503 12.89 -22.28 -16.17
CA LEU A 503 11.70 -21.77 -16.83
C LEU A 503 11.44 -20.31 -16.48
N TYR A 504 11.02 -19.54 -17.49
CA TYR A 504 10.57 -18.16 -17.30
C TYR A 504 9.10 -18.14 -16.83
N ALA A 505 8.87 -18.69 -15.64
CA ALA A 505 7.54 -18.89 -15.07
C ALA A 505 6.86 -17.56 -14.75
N THR A 506 5.53 -17.56 -14.88
CA THR A 506 4.69 -16.36 -14.87
C THR A 506 3.61 -16.42 -13.79
N ALA A 507 3.33 -15.28 -13.14
CA ALA A 507 2.12 -15.06 -12.38
C ALA A 507 1.17 -14.11 -13.14
N VAL A 508 -0.13 -14.42 -13.15
CA VAL A 508 -1.18 -13.52 -13.66
C VAL A 508 -2.17 -13.26 -12.53
N LEU A 509 -2.38 -12.01 -12.19
CA LEU A 509 -3.22 -11.65 -11.03
C LEU A 509 -4.04 -10.38 -11.26
N SER A 510 -5.21 -10.32 -10.65
CA SER A 510 -6.05 -9.12 -10.66
C SER A 510 -5.72 -8.15 -9.51
N GLY A 511 -4.42 -8.00 -9.25
CA GLY A 511 -3.89 -7.11 -8.22
C GLY A 511 -3.52 -5.73 -8.74
N ASN A 512 -2.70 -5.02 -7.96
CA ASN A 512 -2.22 -3.67 -8.27
C ASN A 512 -0.69 -3.57 -8.43
N ARG A 513 0.08 -4.56 -7.99
CA ARG A 513 1.55 -4.59 -8.08
C ARG A 513 2.07 -5.91 -8.59
N ASN A 514 3.06 -5.83 -9.45
CA ASN A 514 3.72 -6.97 -10.07
C ASN A 514 5.24 -6.78 -10.16
N PHE A 515 5.83 -6.10 -9.17
CA PHE A 515 7.28 -5.87 -9.14
C PHE A 515 8.06 -7.19 -9.08
N ASP A 516 9.29 -7.15 -9.56
CA ASP A 516 10.18 -8.31 -9.59
C ASP A 516 10.34 -8.94 -8.19
N GLY A 517 10.16 -10.26 -8.12
CA GLY A 517 10.27 -11.03 -6.88
C GLY A 517 9.16 -10.84 -5.85
N ARG A 518 8.16 -9.98 -6.15
CA ARG A 518 7.09 -9.67 -5.19
C ARG A 518 6.05 -10.77 -5.04
N ILE A 519 5.62 -11.36 -6.16
CA ILE A 519 4.46 -12.26 -6.17
C ILE A 519 4.81 -13.65 -5.64
N HIS A 520 5.90 -14.20 -6.13
CA HIS A 520 6.45 -15.48 -5.68
C HIS A 520 7.92 -15.57 -6.09
N PRO A 521 8.81 -16.16 -5.27
CA PRO A 521 10.23 -16.27 -5.59
C PRO A 521 10.52 -16.98 -6.92
N TYR A 522 9.69 -17.95 -7.31
CA TYR A 522 9.84 -18.72 -8.54
C TYR A 522 9.10 -18.14 -9.75
N ALA A 523 8.29 -17.09 -9.59
CA ALA A 523 7.67 -16.38 -10.70
C ALA A 523 8.60 -15.25 -11.16
N ARG A 524 9.29 -15.44 -12.28
CA ARG A 524 10.25 -14.46 -12.81
C ARG A 524 9.61 -13.24 -13.45
N GLN A 525 8.34 -13.34 -13.78
CA GLN A 525 7.53 -12.24 -14.30
C GLN A 525 6.11 -12.30 -13.76
N ALA A 526 5.47 -11.16 -13.70
CA ALA A 526 4.08 -11.08 -13.27
C ALA A 526 3.31 -10.06 -14.12
N PHE A 527 2.05 -10.39 -14.43
CA PHE A 527 1.17 -9.52 -15.18
C PHE A 527 -0.11 -9.23 -14.39
N LEU A 528 -0.49 -7.95 -14.38
CA LEU A 528 -1.79 -7.52 -13.88
C LEU A 528 -2.81 -7.66 -14.99
N ALA A 529 -3.97 -8.20 -14.67
CA ALA A 529 -5.06 -8.44 -15.62
C ALA A 529 -6.42 -8.34 -14.91
N SER A 530 -7.48 -8.13 -15.67
CA SER A 530 -8.85 -8.18 -15.12
C SER A 530 -9.18 -9.59 -14.60
N PRO A 531 -10.10 -9.72 -13.62
CA PRO A 531 -10.52 -11.03 -13.11
C PRO A 531 -10.94 -12.03 -14.20
N PRO A 532 -11.75 -11.67 -15.20
CA PRO A 532 -12.06 -12.60 -16.28
C PRO A 532 -10.83 -12.99 -17.13
N LEU A 533 -9.86 -12.09 -17.35
CA LEU A 533 -8.61 -12.45 -18.03
C LEU A 533 -7.73 -13.39 -17.20
N VAL A 534 -7.72 -13.25 -15.87
CA VAL A 534 -7.02 -14.19 -14.96
C VAL A 534 -7.56 -15.61 -15.16
N VAL A 535 -8.89 -15.76 -15.22
CA VAL A 535 -9.51 -17.06 -15.49
C VAL A 535 -9.11 -17.59 -16.88
N ALA A 536 -9.14 -16.73 -17.90
CA ALA A 536 -8.76 -17.12 -19.27
C ALA A 536 -7.28 -17.57 -19.35
N TYR A 537 -6.35 -16.89 -18.67
CA TYR A 537 -4.95 -17.29 -18.64
C TYR A 537 -4.69 -18.58 -17.84
N ALA A 538 -5.53 -18.90 -16.85
CA ALA A 538 -5.46 -20.20 -16.17
C ALA A 538 -5.84 -21.35 -17.12
N ILE A 539 -6.78 -21.11 -18.03
CA ILE A 539 -7.17 -22.06 -19.09
C ILE A 539 -6.06 -22.16 -20.15
N ALA A 540 -5.52 -21.02 -20.60
CA ALA A 540 -4.43 -20.98 -21.58
C ALA A 540 -3.14 -21.64 -21.05
N GLY A 541 -2.81 -21.41 -19.76
CA GLY A 541 -1.67 -22.02 -19.05
C GLY A 541 -0.30 -21.42 -19.37
N THR A 542 -0.19 -20.45 -20.24
CA THR A 542 1.04 -19.72 -20.56
C THR A 542 0.73 -18.28 -21.00
N ILE A 543 1.65 -17.37 -20.63
CA ILE A 543 1.58 -15.98 -21.10
C ILE A 543 1.98 -15.83 -22.57
N ARG A 544 2.63 -16.86 -23.14
CA ARG A 544 3.03 -16.91 -24.56
C ARG A 544 1.85 -17.11 -25.51
N PHE A 545 0.64 -17.22 -24.97
CA PHE A 545 -0.59 -17.41 -25.70
C PHE A 545 -1.12 -16.05 -26.20
N ASP A 546 -1.49 -15.93 -27.50
CA ASP A 546 -2.21 -14.75 -27.98
C ASP A 546 -3.68 -14.89 -27.57
N ILE A 547 -4.01 -14.25 -26.45
CA ILE A 547 -5.31 -14.43 -25.78
C ILE A 547 -6.48 -13.99 -26.66
N GLU A 548 -6.27 -13.11 -27.63
CA GLU A 548 -7.33 -12.63 -28.53
C GLU A 548 -7.55 -13.56 -29.73
N LYS A 549 -6.53 -14.29 -30.17
CA LYS A 549 -6.57 -15.00 -31.45
C LYS A 549 -6.47 -16.51 -31.32
N ASP A 550 -5.76 -17.01 -30.33
CA ASP A 550 -5.47 -18.43 -30.22
C ASP A 550 -6.67 -19.23 -29.74
N VAL A 551 -6.68 -20.50 -30.07
CA VAL A 551 -7.72 -21.44 -29.68
C VAL A 551 -7.45 -21.93 -28.26
N LEU A 552 -8.34 -21.60 -27.33
CA LEU A 552 -8.29 -22.05 -25.94
C LEU A 552 -8.64 -23.52 -25.77
N GLY A 553 -9.41 -24.05 -26.67
CA GLY A 553 -9.81 -25.46 -26.70
C GLY A 553 -10.72 -25.78 -27.88
N VAL A 554 -11.10 -27.04 -27.96
CA VAL A 554 -12.00 -27.54 -28.99
C VAL A 554 -13.13 -28.32 -28.33
N THR A 555 -14.38 -28.07 -28.69
CA THR A 555 -15.52 -28.84 -28.17
C THR A 555 -15.49 -30.29 -28.65
N GLY A 556 -16.25 -31.15 -27.99
CA GLY A 556 -16.42 -32.54 -28.44
C GLY A 556 -16.96 -32.71 -29.88
N GLU A 557 -17.55 -31.65 -30.44
CA GLU A 557 -18.05 -31.59 -31.82
C GLU A 557 -17.04 -30.98 -32.81
N GLY A 558 -15.83 -30.63 -32.33
CA GLY A 558 -14.74 -30.08 -33.15
C GLY A 558 -14.79 -28.57 -33.38
N LYS A 559 -15.65 -27.83 -32.68
CA LYS A 559 -15.68 -26.35 -32.75
C LYS A 559 -14.50 -25.76 -31.95
N GLU A 560 -13.71 -24.91 -32.58
CA GLU A 560 -12.70 -24.09 -31.92
C GLU A 560 -13.32 -23.06 -30.98
N ILE A 561 -12.78 -22.93 -29.78
CA ILE A 561 -13.19 -21.97 -28.75
C ILE A 561 -12.10 -20.93 -28.57
N ARG A 562 -12.45 -19.66 -28.66
CA ARG A 562 -11.57 -18.50 -28.42
C ARG A 562 -12.12 -17.64 -27.27
N LEU A 563 -11.34 -16.67 -26.82
CA LEU A 563 -11.74 -15.76 -25.72
C LEU A 563 -13.09 -15.09 -26.01
N ALA A 564 -13.33 -14.67 -27.24
CA ALA A 564 -14.60 -14.04 -27.65
C ALA A 564 -15.84 -14.94 -27.46
N ASP A 565 -15.70 -16.27 -27.53
CA ASP A 565 -16.79 -17.21 -27.25
C ASP A 565 -17.10 -17.34 -25.76
N LEU A 566 -16.17 -16.92 -24.89
CA LEU A 566 -16.31 -17.02 -23.43
C LEU A 566 -16.71 -15.69 -22.79
N TRP A 567 -16.37 -14.56 -23.41
CA TRP A 567 -16.53 -13.24 -22.82
C TRP A 567 -18.02 -12.87 -22.68
N PRO A 568 -18.52 -12.57 -21.47
CA PRO A 568 -19.92 -12.19 -21.28
C PRO A 568 -20.18 -10.78 -21.85
N SER A 569 -21.42 -10.53 -22.29
CA SER A 569 -21.84 -9.19 -22.68
C SER A 569 -22.07 -8.29 -21.47
N ASP A 570 -21.94 -6.97 -21.66
CA ASP A 570 -22.21 -6.00 -20.59
C ASP A 570 -23.65 -6.09 -20.09
N ASP A 571 -24.62 -6.28 -20.99
CA ASP A 571 -26.04 -6.46 -20.63
C ASP A 571 -26.25 -7.69 -19.73
N GLU A 572 -25.55 -8.79 -20.00
CA GLU A 572 -25.61 -9.99 -19.18
C GLU A 572 -24.99 -9.74 -17.79
N ILE A 573 -23.82 -9.09 -17.74
CA ILE A 573 -23.16 -8.71 -16.49
C ILE A 573 -24.07 -7.83 -15.66
N ASP A 574 -24.63 -6.78 -16.24
CA ASP A 574 -25.48 -5.81 -15.54
C ASP A 574 -26.79 -6.45 -15.03
N ALA A 575 -27.39 -7.33 -15.82
CA ALA A 575 -28.58 -8.08 -15.39
C ALA A 575 -28.31 -8.97 -14.18
N VAL A 576 -27.17 -9.69 -14.17
CA VAL A 576 -26.77 -10.54 -13.05
C VAL A 576 -26.43 -9.71 -11.82
N VAL A 577 -25.69 -8.61 -11.97
CA VAL A 577 -25.37 -7.69 -10.86
C VAL A 577 -26.66 -7.15 -10.24
N ALA A 578 -27.59 -6.64 -11.04
CA ALA A 578 -28.86 -6.10 -10.57
C ALA A 578 -29.72 -7.14 -9.83
N ALA A 579 -29.68 -8.39 -10.27
CA ALA A 579 -30.44 -9.49 -9.63
C ALA A 579 -29.81 -10.01 -8.35
N SER A 580 -28.48 -9.97 -8.22
CA SER A 580 -27.74 -10.75 -7.22
C SER A 580 -27.07 -9.90 -6.13
N VAL A 581 -26.76 -8.62 -6.38
CA VAL A 581 -26.11 -7.75 -5.40
C VAL A 581 -27.16 -6.96 -4.62
N LYS A 582 -27.29 -7.22 -3.32
CA LYS A 582 -28.39 -6.70 -2.48
C LYS A 582 -27.88 -6.11 -1.16
N PRO A 583 -28.51 -5.03 -0.66
CA PRO A 583 -28.13 -4.41 0.63
C PRO A 583 -28.13 -5.35 1.82
N GLU A 584 -29.03 -6.34 1.83
CA GLU A 584 -29.17 -7.33 2.89
C GLU A 584 -27.91 -8.17 3.09
N GLN A 585 -27.18 -8.45 2.02
CA GLN A 585 -25.91 -9.19 2.07
C GLN A 585 -24.85 -8.41 2.84
N PHE A 586 -24.74 -7.11 2.60
CA PHE A 586 -23.83 -6.23 3.32
C PHE A 586 -24.24 -6.09 4.79
N ARG A 587 -25.53 -5.91 5.10
CA ARG A 587 -26.01 -5.89 6.49
C ARG A 587 -25.74 -7.20 7.19
N LYS A 588 -25.94 -8.33 6.53
CA LYS A 588 -25.66 -9.67 7.08
C LYS A 588 -24.17 -9.83 7.46
N VAL A 589 -23.27 -9.26 6.68
CA VAL A 589 -21.81 -9.30 6.95
C VAL A 589 -21.42 -8.30 8.04
N TYR A 590 -21.85 -7.05 7.91
CA TYR A 590 -21.29 -5.96 8.69
C TYR A 590 -22.00 -5.70 10.02
N THR A 591 -23.29 -5.97 10.15
CA THR A 591 -24.00 -5.74 11.43
C THR A 591 -23.38 -6.55 12.58
N PRO A 592 -23.11 -7.85 12.46
CA PRO A 592 -22.43 -8.58 13.53
C PRO A 592 -20.96 -8.20 13.70
N MET A 593 -20.27 -7.82 12.63
CA MET A 593 -18.85 -7.44 12.66
C MET A 593 -18.61 -6.18 13.49
N PHE A 594 -19.51 -5.20 13.43
CA PHE A 594 -19.43 -3.93 14.14
C PHE A 594 -20.35 -3.85 15.38
N ALA A 595 -21.00 -4.96 15.76
CA ALA A 595 -21.69 -5.04 17.03
C ALA A 595 -20.66 -4.88 18.17
N ARG A 596 -20.90 -3.93 19.08
CA ARG A 596 -20.02 -3.74 20.23
C ARG A 596 -19.96 -5.05 21.04
N VAL A 597 -18.77 -5.64 21.11
CA VAL A 597 -18.50 -6.69 22.06
C VAL A 597 -18.55 -6.05 23.45
N VAL A 598 -19.46 -6.51 24.29
CA VAL A 598 -19.50 -6.10 25.70
C VAL A 598 -18.20 -6.58 26.32
N ASP A 599 -17.35 -5.63 26.73
CA ASP A 599 -16.11 -5.93 27.43
C ASP A 599 -16.47 -6.68 28.73
N ASP A 600 -15.83 -7.81 29.01
CA ASP A 600 -16.03 -8.59 30.21
C ASP A 600 -15.51 -7.91 31.50
N GLY A 601 -14.99 -6.67 31.34
CA GLY A 601 -14.50 -5.82 32.44
C GLY A 601 -13.20 -6.31 33.10
N ALA A 602 -12.50 -7.23 32.46
CA ALA A 602 -11.20 -7.68 32.94
C ALA A 602 -10.15 -6.56 32.73
N SER A 603 -9.62 -6.03 33.84
CA SER A 603 -8.51 -5.07 33.79
C SER A 603 -7.24 -5.78 33.31
N VAL A 604 -6.71 -5.32 32.19
CA VAL A 604 -5.45 -5.82 31.62
C VAL A 604 -4.32 -4.84 31.99
N SER A 605 -3.12 -5.37 32.23
CA SER A 605 -1.93 -4.53 32.48
C SER A 605 -1.70 -3.56 31.29
N PRO A 606 -1.38 -2.27 31.55
CA PRO A 606 -1.02 -1.35 30.50
C PRO A 606 0.31 -1.70 29.83
N LEU A 607 1.16 -2.54 30.47
CA LEU A 607 2.42 -3.04 29.92
C LEU A 607 2.19 -4.45 29.38
N TYR A 608 2.76 -4.70 28.20
CA TYR A 608 2.72 -6.02 27.55
C TYR A 608 3.71 -6.97 28.22
N ASP A 609 3.34 -8.23 28.37
CA ASP A 609 4.24 -9.29 28.85
C ASP A 609 5.05 -9.86 27.66
N TRP A 610 6.21 -9.23 27.41
CA TRP A 610 7.09 -9.60 26.29
C TRP A 610 7.64 -11.00 26.45
N ARG A 611 7.49 -11.81 25.40
CA ARG A 611 8.00 -13.18 25.33
C ARG A 611 9.36 -13.20 24.61
N PRO A 612 10.50 -13.42 25.31
CA PRO A 612 11.82 -13.37 24.69
C PRO A 612 12.06 -14.42 23.59
N GLN A 613 11.30 -15.51 23.62
CA GLN A 613 11.38 -16.58 22.60
C GLN A 613 10.51 -16.31 21.38
N SER A 614 9.64 -15.31 21.39
CA SER A 614 8.80 -14.98 20.24
C SER A 614 9.65 -14.51 19.08
N THR A 615 9.34 -15.01 17.88
CA THR A 615 9.90 -14.54 16.61
C THR A 615 8.96 -13.59 15.87
N TYR A 616 7.82 -13.25 16.49
CA TYR A 616 6.80 -12.36 15.91
C TYR A 616 6.65 -11.05 16.66
N ILE A 617 6.79 -11.05 17.99
CA ILE A 617 6.54 -9.88 18.85
C ILE A 617 7.68 -9.76 19.85
N ARG A 618 8.47 -8.68 19.73
CA ARG A 618 9.56 -8.33 20.65
C ARG A 618 9.49 -6.88 21.06
N ARG A 619 9.97 -6.58 22.28
CA ARG A 619 10.15 -5.23 22.74
C ARG A 619 11.08 -4.47 21.78
N PRO A 620 10.64 -3.35 21.21
CA PRO A 620 11.45 -2.61 20.25
C PRO A 620 12.63 -1.90 20.92
N PRO A 621 13.79 -1.79 20.21
CA PRO A 621 15.04 -1.30 20.81
C PRO A 621 15.22 0.23 20.71
N TYR A 622 14.24 1.01 20.27
CA TYR A 622 14.41 2.37 19.79
C TYR A 622 14.79 3.39 20.87
N TRP A 623 14.57 3.10 22.14
CA TRP A 623 14.89 4.00 23.26
C TRP A 623 16.15 3.60 24.03
N GLU A 624 16.91 2.62 23.54
CA GLU A 624 18.05 2.03 24.24
C GLU A 624 19.31 1.98 23.35
N GLY A 625 20.46 1.89 23.99
CA GLY A 625 21.75 1.62 23.35
C GLY A 625 22.20 2.70 22.37
N ALA A 626 22.71 2.28 21.22
CA ALA A 626 23.28 3.16 20.20
C ALA A 626 22.25 4.11 19.56
N LEU A 627 20.96 3.78 19.65
CA LEU A 627 19.89 4.62 19.11
C LEU A 627 19.57 5.82 20.01
N ALA A 628 19.93 5.75 21.28
CA ALA A 628 19.82 6.85 22.24
C ALA A 628 21.10 7.73 22.30
N GLY A 629 22.16 7.37 21.55
CA GLY A 629 23.45 8.06 21.58
C GLY A 629 23.59 9.19 20.56
N GLU A 630 24.72 9.89 20.62
CA GLU A 630 25.08 10.92 19.64
C GLU A 630 25.25 10.31 18.26
N ARG A 631 24.82 11.06 17.23
CA ARG A 631 24.91 10.71 15.83
C ARG A 631 26.04 11.46 15.16
N THR A 632 26.60 10.89 14.12
CA THR A 632 27.64 11.54 13.35
C THR A 632 27.37 11.44 11.85
N LEU A 633 27.48 12.57 11.17
CA LEU A 633 27.42 12.67 9.72
C LEU A 633 28.83 12.79 9.11
N ALA A 634 29.86 12.31 9.80
CA ALA A 634 31.25 12.38 9.39
C ALA A 634 31.85 10.97 9.27
N GLY A 635 32.71 10.78 8.27
CA GLY A 635 33.41 9.52 8.04
C GLY A 635 32.49 8.35 7.68
N MET A 636 31.31 8.61 7.14
CA MET A 636 30.35 7.58 6.74
C MET A 636 30.90 6.72 5.60
N ARG A 637 30.71 5.40 5.70
CA ARG A 637 31.03 4.45 4.64
C ARG A 637 29.76 4.04 3.86
N PRO A 638 29.82 3.87 2.54
CA PRO A 638 28.68 3.37 1.80
C PRO A 638 28.38 1.91 2.15
N LEU A 639 27.14 1.64 2.55
CA LEU A 639 26.62 0.28 2.68
C LEU A 639 26.20 -0.26 1.29
N ALA A 640 25.61 0.61 0.49
CA ALA A 640 25.16 0.30 -0.86
C ALA A 640 25.21 1.52 -1.77
N VAL A 641 25.52 1.27 -3.04
CA VAL A 641 25.35 2.19 -4.17
C VAL A 641 24.32 1.55 -5.10
N LEU A 642 23.18 2.20 -5.25
CA LEU A 642 21.99 1.62 -5.89
C LEU A 642 21.58 2.43 -7.11
N GLY A 643 20.96 1.76 -8.08
CA GLY A 643 20.40 2.38 -9.27
C GLY A 643 19.06 3.09 -9.03
N ASP A 644 18.35 3.35 -10.12
CA ASP A 644 17.03 3.96 -10.12
C ASP A 644 15.93 2.95 -9.77
N ASN A 645 14.75 3.47 -9.39
CA ASN A 645 13.54 2.67 -9.14
C ASN A 645 13.71 1.59 -8.06
N ILE A 646 14.47 1.88 -7.03
CA ILE A 646 14.59 1.00 -5.87
C ILE A 646 13.29 1.03 -5.08
N THR A 647 12.62 -0.11 -4.99
CA THR A 647 11.34 -0.25 -4.29
C THR A 647 11.52 -0.63 -2.83
N THR A 648 10.47 -0.44 -2.03
CA THR A 648 10.46 -0.94 -0.64
C THR A 648 10.54 -2.47 -0.54
N ASP A 649 10.26 -3.20 -1.63
CA ASP A 649 10.51 -4.65 -1.72
C ASP A 649 12.00 -4.99 -1.82
N HIS A 650 12.81 -4.12 -2.43
CA HIS A 650 14.28 -4.24 -2.40
C HIS A 650 14.84 -3.91 -1.01
N LEU A 651 14.25 -2.91 -0.34
CA LEU A 651 14.74 -2.41 0.96
C LEU A 651 14.35 -3.30 2.13
N SER A 652 13.12 -3.83 2.11
CA SER A 652 12.54 -4.69 3.16
C SER A 652 11.45 -5.57 2.55
N PRO A 653 11.77 -6.75 2.04
CA PRO A 653 10.81 -7.66 1.39
C PRO A 653 9.68 -8.07 2.33
N SER A 654 8.56 -8.49 1.74
CA SER A 654 7.36 -8.98 2.45
C SER A 654 7.10 -10.47 2.23
N ASN A 655 7.68 -11.05 1.18
CA ASN A 655 7.42 -12.41 0.74
C ASN A 655 7.96 -13.49 1.70
N ALA A 656 7.81 -14.76 1.29
CA ALA A 656 8.25 -15.90 2.08
C ALA A 656 9.74 -15.80 2.43
N ILE A 657 10.07 -16.22 3.65
CA ILE A 657 11.47 -16.32 4.13
C ILE A 657 12.06 -17.62 3.64
N LEU A 658 13.15 -17.52 2.87
CA LEU A 658 13.88 -18.69 2.38
C LEU A 658 14.83 -19.24 3.45
N PRO A 659 15.04 -20.57 3.51
CA PRO A 659 15.87 -21.21 4.54
C PRO A 659 17.34 -20.75 4.52
N ASP A 660 17.87 -20.46 3.35
CA ASP A 660 19.25 -20.00 3.12
C ASP A 660 19.44 -18.48 3.28
N SER A 661 18.38 -17.76 3.65
CA SER A 661 18.47 -16.34 3.99
C SER A 661 18.95 -16.12 5.43
N ALA A 662 19.52 -14.94 5.72
CA ALA A 662 19.93 -14.59 7.08
C ALA A 662 18.78 -14.66 8.10
N ALA A 663 17.56 -14.31 7.68
CA ALA A 663 16.36 -14.45 8.51
C ALA A 663 15.97 -15.93 8.70
N GLY A 664 16.01 -16.75 7.64
CA GLY A 664 15.73 -18.17 7.72
C GLY A 664 16.70 -18.90 8.66
N GLU A 665 17.99 -18.64 8.56
CA GLU A 665 19.00 -19.18 9.47
C GLU A 665 18.74 -18.76 10.93
N TYR A 666 18.30 -17.52 11.14
CA TYR A 666 17.92 -17.02 12.47
C TYR A 666 16.68 -17.76 13.01
N LEU A 667 15.62 -17.89 12.22
CA LEU A 667 14.41 -18.61 12.62
C LEU A 667 14.68 -20.08 12.93
N ALA A 668 15.52 -20.75 12.12
CA ALA A 668 15.96 -22.13 12.38
C ALA A 668 16.71 -22.23 13.73
N LYS A 669 17.59 -21.28 14.05
CA LYS A 669 18.28 -21.20 15.35
C LYS A 669 17.31 -20.96 16.53
N MET A 670 16.18 -20.26 16.27
CA MET A 670 15.11 -20.09 17.25
C MET A 670 14.22 -21.33 17.40
N GLY A 671 14.44 -22.37 16.59
CA GLY A 671 13.74 -23.65 16.68
C GLY A 671 12.47 -23.74 15.81
N LEU A 672 12.23 -22.81 14.89
CA LEU A 672 11.12 -22.91 13.95
C LEU A 672 11.44 -23.92 12.85
N PRO A 673 10.52 -24.84 12.49
CA PRO A 673 10.65 -25.64 11.29
C PRO A 673 10.49 -24.78 10.03
N GLU A 674 11.11 -25.17 8.93
CA GLU A 674 11.11 -24.44 7.66
C GLU A 674 9.70 -24.12 7.15
N GLU A 675 8.78 -25.07 7.29
CA GLU A 675 7.38 -24.90 6.90
C GLU A 675 6.63 -23.80 7.67
N ASP A 676 7.17 -23.34 8.79
CA ASP A 676 6.60 -22.29 9.63
C ASP A 676 7.38 -20.97 9.56
N PHE A 677 8.38 -20.84 8.67
CA PHE A 677 9.10 -19.56 8.50
C PHE A 677 8.20 -18.43 8.03
N ASN A 678 7.05 -18.75 7.41
CA ASN A 678 6.07 -17.78 6.99
C ASN A 678 6.72 -16.70 6.08
N SER A 679 6.44 -15.42 6.32
CA SER A 679 6.94 -14.33 5.50
C SER A 679 7.64 -13.24 6.33
N TYR A 680 8.50 -12.45 5.69
CA TYR A 680 9.08 -11.26 6.32
C TYR A 680 8.03 -10.31 6.85
N ALA A 681 6.90 -10.17 6.15
CA ALA A 681 5.80 -9.30 6.55
C ALA A 681 5.28 -9.65 7.95
N THR A 682 5.05 -10.93 8.24
CA THR A 682 4.47 -11.38 9.51
C THR A 682 5.41 -11.27 10.70
N HIS A 683 6.73 -11.23 10.47
CA HIS A 683 7.77 -11.11 11.52
C HIS A 683 8.21 -9.67 11.82
N ARG A 684 7.52 -8.65 11.29
CA ARG A 684 7.92 -7.24 11.49
C ARG A 684 7.77 -6.73 12.92
N GLY A 685 7.04 -7.40 13.77
CA GLY A 685 7.01 -7.13 15.22
C GLY A 685 8.20 -7.72 15.98
N ASP A 686 9.03 -8.55 15.34
CA ASP A 686 10.32 -9.01 15.85
C ASP A 686 11.45 -8.26 15.13
N HIS A 687 12.05 -7.28 15.81
CA HIS A 687 13.13 -6.48 15.23
C HIS A 687 14.36 -7.32 14.83
N LEU A 688 14.59 -8.47 15.45
CA LEU A 688 15.73 -9.34 15.13
C LEU A 688 15.53 -10.05 13.77
N THR A 689 14.32 -10.48 13.45
CA THR A 689 14.01 -11.00 12.11
C THR A 689 13.93 -9.86 11.10
N ALA A 690 13.24 -8.79 11.43
CA ALA A 690 12.97 -7.69 10.50
C ALA A 690 14.23 -6.92 10.07
N GLN A 691 15.24 -6.74 10.96
CA GLN A 691 16.50 -6.11 10.57
C GLN A 691 17.32 -7.00 9.59
N ARG A 692 17.16 -8.33 9.63
CA ARG A 692 17.76 -9.26 8.68
C ARG A 692 17.13 -9.21 7.30
N ALA A 693 15.96 -8.60 7.19
CA ALA A 693 15.30 -8.30 5.92
C ALA A 693 15.89 -7.06 5.21
N THR A 694 16.74 -6.28 5.88
CA THR A 694 17.33 -5.06 5.31
C THR A 694 18.15 -5.39 4.07
N PHE A 695 17.71 -4.90 2.90
CA PHE A 695 18.27 -5.21 1.58
C PHE A 695 18.36 -6.71 1.25
N ALA A 696 17.47 -7.55 1.82
CA ALA A 696 17.52 -8.99 1.66
C ALA A 696 16.96 -9.52 0.33
N ASN A 697 16.45 -8.65 -0.53
CA ASN A 697 15.88 -9.07 -1.81
C ASN A 697 16.97 -9.63 -2.75
N PRO A 698 16.82 -10.86 -3.28
CA PRO A 698 17.81 -11.48 -4.16
C PRO A 698 17.95 -10.81 -5.54
N THR A 699 17.01 -9.95 -5.92
CA THR A 699 17.09 -9.18 -7.19
C THR A 699 17.83 -7.85 -7.03
N LEU A 700 18.18 -7.45 -5.81
CA LEU A 700 18.88 -6.19 -5.54
C LEU A 700 20.25 -6.18 -6.25
N LYS A 701 20.56 -5.05 -6.87
CA LYS A 701 21.84 -4.78 -7.52
C LYS A 701 22.59 -3.70 -6.77
N ASN A 702 23.55 -4.09 -5.95
CA ASN A 702 24.48 -3.16 -5.32
C ASN A 702 25.65 -2.91 -6.27
N GLU A 703 25.77 -1.70 -6.83
CA GLU A 703 26.82 -1.36 -7.83
C GLU A 703 28.24 -1.50 -7.31
N MET A 704 28.41 -1.58 -5.98
CA MET A 704 29.68 -1.88 -5.33
C MET A 704 30.13 -3.35 -5.54
N VAL A 705 29.23 -4.24 -5.95
CA VAL A 705 29.48 -5.68 -6.09
C VAL A 705 29.44 -6.07 -7.55
N ARG A 706 30.61 -6.49 -8.07
CA ARG A 706 30.80 -6.81 -9.49
C ARG A 706 31.48 -8.16 -9.65
N ASP A 707 31.18 -8.85 -10.74
CA ASP A 707 31.88 -10.06 -11.15
C ASP A 707 33.29 -9.74 -11.71
N ALA A 708 34.01 -10.78 -12.06
CA ALA A 708 35.36 -10.65 -12.62
C ALA A 708 35.40 -9.90 -13.98
N ALA A 709 34.29 -9.81 -14.68
CA ALA A 709 34.13 -9.05 -15.93
C ALA A 709 33.71 -7.59 -15.68
N GLY A 710 33.54 -7.18 -14.40
CA GLY A 710 33.12 -5.83 -14.02
C GLY A 710 31.61 -5.58 -14.10
N LYS A 711 30.79 -6.62 -14.35
CA LYS A 711 29.34 -6.53 -14.39
C LYS A 711 28.76 -6.57 -12.99
N VAL A 712 27.82 -5.69 -12.68
CA VAL A 712 27.08 -5.71 -11.41
C VAL A 712 26.27 -7.01 -11.32
N ILE A 713 26.40 -7.71 -10.20
CA ILE A 713 25.65 -8.94 -9.91
C ILE A 713 24.46 -8.67 -9.01
N ALA A 714 23.35 -9.35 -9.28
CA ALA A 714 22.18 -9.31 -8.41
C ALA A 714 22.40 -10.19 -7.17
N GLY A 715 21.76 -9.82 -6.08
CA GLY A 715 21.79 -10.57 -4.83
C GLY A 715 21.72 -9.62 -3.64
N SER A 716 21.46 -10.17 -2.46
CA SER A 716 21.57 -9.43 -1.20
C SER A 716 23.05 -9.40 -0.76
N LEU A 717 23.88 -8.65 -1.51
CA LEU A 717 25.33 -8.60 -1.34
C LEU A 717 25.84 -7.21 -1.02
N ALA A 718 26.90 -7.13 -0.23
CA ALA A 718 27.62 -5.88 0.03
C ALA A 718 29.14 -6.12 0.03
N ARG A 719 29.88 -5.02 -0.16
CA ARG A 719 31.33 -4.99 -0.07
C ARG A 719 31.75 -4.22 1.18
N ILE A 720 32.47 -4.90 2.06
CA ILE A 720 32.96 -4.31 3.32
C ILE A 720 34.21 -3.48 3.04
N GLU A 721 34.15 -2.19 3.32
CA GLU A 721 35.32 -1.31 3.20
C GLU A 721 36.02 -1.08 4.55
N PRO A 722 37.36 -0.92 4.59
CA PRO A 722 38.28 -0.85 3.44
C PRO A 722 38.85 -2.20 2.97
N SER A 723 38.35 -3.35 3.49
CA SER A 723 38.91 -4.67 3.17
C SER A 723 38.61 -5.12 1.73
N GLY A 724 37.52 -4.61 1.13
CA GLY A 724 37.05 -5.04 -0.18
C GLY A 724 36.36 -6.42 -0.19
N GLN A 725 36.15 -7.03 0.97
CA GLN A 725 35.50 -8.33 1.09
C GLN A 725 34.01 -8.23 0.70
N VAL A 726 33.58 -9.11 -0.19
CA VAL A 726 32.18 -9.27 -0.58
C VAL A 726 31.55 -10.34 0.28
N THR A 727 30.38 -10.01 0.89
CA THR A 727 29.59 -10.90 1.74
C THR A 727 28.11 -10.72 1.45
N ARG A 728 27.27 -11.54 2.10
CA ARG A 728 25.83 -11.23 2.16
C ARG A 728 25.64 -9.89 2.89
N MET A 729 24.59 -9.17 2.54
CA MET A 729 24.28 -7.85 3.10
C MET A 729 24.23 -7.89 4.63
N TRP A 730 23.61 -8.91 5.22
CA TRP A 730 23.45 -9.01 6.67
C TRP A 730 24.81 -9.12 7.40
N GLU A 731 25.73 -9.95 6.90
CA GLU A 731 27.06 -10.08 7.50
C GLU A 731 27.86 -8.77 7.42
N ALA A 732 27.70 -8.01 6.32
CA ALA A 732 28.31 -6.70 6.21
C ALA A 732 27.72 -5.72 7.24
N ILE A 733 26.40 -5.74 7.44
CA ILE A 733 25.72 -4.93 8.45
C ILE A 733 26.23 -5.28 9.85
N GLU A 734 26.27 -6.58 10.22
CA GLU A 734 26.80 -7.02 11.52
C GLU A 734 28.24 -6.55 11.72
N HIS A 735 29.10 -6.68 10.72
CA HIS A 735 30.49 -6.24 10.78
C HIS A 735 30.62 -4.73 11.02
N TYR A 736 29.79 -3.90 10.36
CA TYR A 736 29.79 -2.45 10.56
C TYR A 736 29.20 -2.05 11.92
N MET A 737 28.13 -2.75 12.38
CA MET A 737 27.55 -2.54 13.71
C MET A 737 28.56 -2.80 14.83
N GLU A 738 29.32 -3.92 14.75
CA GLU A 738 30.37 -4.24 15.73
C GLU A 738 31.44 -3.14 15.82
N ARG A 739 31.76 -2.51 14.71
CA ARG A 739 32.75 -1.42 14.62
C ARG A 739 32.16 -0.05 14.92
N LYS A 740 30.86 0.06 15.12
CA LYS A 740 30.13 1.32 15.26
C LYS A 740 30.44 2.32 14.14
N GLN A 741 30.56 1.79 12.90
CA GLN A 741 30.88 2.57 11.71
C GLN A 741 29.62 3.27 11.21
N PRO A 742 29.58 4.63 11.12
CA PRO A 742 28.46 5.31 10.49
C PRO A 742 28.40 5.00 8.99
N LEU A 743 27.19 4.80 8.49
CA LEU A 743 26.94 4.37 7.12
C LEU A 743 26.11 5.40 6.34
N ILE A 744 26.26 5.33 5.01
CA ILE A 744 25.48 6.08 4.05
C ILE A 744 24.98 5.15 2.92
N VAL A 745 23.84 5.46 2.33
CA VAL A 745 23.38 4.80 1.11
C VAL A 745 23.31 5.85 0.00
N ILE A 746 23.82 5.51 -1.17
CA ILE A 746 23.73 6.34 -2.38
C ILE A 746 22.76 5.67 -3.36
N ALA A 747 21.82 6.40 -3.92
CA ALA A 747 20.81 5.85 -4.80
C ALA A 747 20.48 6.77 -5.98
N GLY A 748 19.80 6.22 -6.97
CA GLY A 748 19.31 6.94 -8.15
C GLY A 748 17.93 7.59 -7.94
N ALA A 749 17.20 7.72 -9.02
CA ALA A 749 15.87 8.32 -9.04
C ALA A 749 14.80 7.38 -8.43
N ASP A 750 13.71 7.98 -7.97
CA ASP A 750 12.51 7.28 -7.46
C ASP A 750 12.82 6.26 -6.34
N TYR A 751 13.66 6.63 -5.38
CA TYR A 751 14.05 5.76 -4.28
C TYR A 751 12.91 5.57 -3.27
N GLY A 752 12.58 4.30 -3.00
CA GLY A 752 11.58 3.91 -2.01
C GLY A 752 10.15 3.75 -2.54
N GLN A 753 9.99 3.53 -3.87
CA GLN A 753 8.69 3.21 -4.48
C GLN A 753 8.02 1.98 -3.83
N GLY A 754 6.70 1.92 -3.91
CA GLY A 754 5.94 0.72 -3.54
C GLY A 754 5.20 0.86 -2.21
N SER A 755 5.19 -0.20 -1.41
CA SER A 755 4.42 -0.25 -0.15
C SER A 755 4.96 0.70 0.91
N SER A 756 4.07 1.20 1.77
CA SER A 756 4.37 2.14 2.86
C SER A 756 5.09 1.47 4.06
N ARG A 757 6.23 0.84 3.83
CA ARG A 757 6.95 0.07 4.85
C ARG A 757 7.89 0.95 5.66
N ASP A 758 7.58 1.16 6.93
CA ASP A 758 8.47 1.81 7.90
C ASP A 758 9.75 1.00 8.15
N TRP A 759 9.69 -0.35 8.06
CA TRP A 759 10.87 -1.20 8.17
C TRP A 759 11.93 -0.97 7.08
N ALA A 760 11.56 -0.40 5.93
CA ALA A 760 12.55 0.06 4.95
C ALA A 760 13.44 1.20 5.52
N ALA A 761 12.94 1.95 6.50
CA ALA A 761 13.68 2.98 7.23
C ALA A 761 14.21 2.48 8.59
N LYS A 762 13.43 1.71 9.34
CA LYS A 762 13.84 1.10 10.61
C LYS A 762 15.08 0.21 10.43
N GLY A 763 15.07 -0.65 9.40
CA GLY A 763 16.17 -1.56 9.10
C GLY A 763 17.50 -0.83 8.83
N VAL A 764 17.48 0.18 7.98
CA VAL A 764 18.69 0.95 7.66
C VAL A 764 19.17 1.77 8.88
N ARG A 765 18.23 2.28 9.70
CA ARG A 765 18.58 2.96 10.95
C ARG A 765 19.28 2.01 11.93
N LEU A 766 18.74 0.81 12.12
CA LEU A 766 19.33 -0.21 12.98
C LEU A 766 20.69 -0.69 12.45
N ALA A 767 20.90 -0.68 11.15
CA ALA A 767 22.17 -1.00 10.52
C ALA A 767 23.26 0.08 10.70
N GLY A 768 22.91 1.28 11.22
CA GLY A 768 23.83 2.39 11.41
C GLY A 768 23.91 3.37 10.23
N VAL A 769 22.92 3.36 9.33
CA VAL A 769 22.81 4.35 8.25
C VAL A 769 22.34 5.68 8.84
N GLU A 770 23.14 6.74 8.66
CA GLU A 770 22.86 8.08 9.14
C GLU A 770 22.24 8.98 8.07
N ALA A 771 22.59 8.77 6.80
CA ALA A 771 22.08 9.53 5.67
C ALA A 771 21.86 8.66 4.45
N ILE A 772 20.91 9.08 3.62
CA ILE A 772 20.69 8.51 2.28
C ILE A 772 20.69 9.66 1.28
N VAL A 773 21.49 9.56 0.23
CA VAL A 773 21.55 10.53 -0.86
C VAL A 773 20.98 9.90 -2.13
N ALA A 774 19.95 10.50 -2.73
CA ALA A 774 19.28 10.00 -3.93
C ALA A 774 19.02 11.13 -4.93
N GLU A 775 18.71 10.79 -6.18
CA GLU A 775 18.23 11.76 -7.16
C GLU A 775 16.78 12.19 -6.90
N GLY A 776 16.00 11.36 -6.18
CA GLY A 776 14.65 11.65 -5.75
C GLY A 776 14.10 10.56 -4.84
N PHE A 777 13.14 10.91 -4.00
CA PHE A 777 12.51 10.03 -3.04
C PHE A 777 11.01 9.92 -3.27
N GLU A 778 10.48 8.74 -3.09
CA GLU A 778 9.03 8.57 -2.91
C GLU A 778 8.60 9.11 -1.54
N ARG A 779 7.45 9.77 -1.50
CA ARG A 779 6.97 10.55 -0.33
C ARG A 779 6.96 9.76 0.97
N ILE A 780 6.29 8.61 0.99
CA ILE A 780 6.10 7.83 2.22
C ILE A 780 7.44 7.35 2.77
N HIS A 781 8.32 6.86 1.89
CA HIS A 781 9.63 6.38 2.32
C HIS A 781 10.50 7.51 2.87
N ARG A 782 10.50 8.69 2.23
CA ARG A 782 11.21 9.88 2.74
C ARG A 782 10.72 10.24 4.16
N THR A 783 9.40 10.27 4.37
CA THR A 783 8.82 10.57 5.68
C THR A 783 9.22 9.53 6.72
N ASN A 784 9.24 8.25 6.35
CA ASN A 784 9.71 7.19 7.26
C ASN A 784 11.19 7.33 7.62
N LEU A 785 12.05 7.74 6.68
CA LEU A 785 13.48 8.03 6.98
C LEU A 785 13.60 9.14 8.02
N VAL A 786 12.89 10.24 7.81
CA VAL A 786 12.85 11.36 8.78
C VAL A 786 12.35 10.87 10.14
N GLY A 787 11.25 10.11 10.16
CA GLY A 787 10.67 9.54 11.37
C GLY A 787 11.62 8.63 12.15
N MET A 788 12.52 7.94 11.47
CA MET A 788 13.59 7.16 12.10
C MET A 788 14.88 7.97 12.34
N GLY A 789 14.86 9.24 11.96
CA GLY A 789 16.00 10.12 12.09
C GLY A 789 17.16 9.75 11.15
N VAL A 790 16.90 9.22 9.99
CA VAL A 790 17.86 9.08 8.89
C VAL A 790 17.72 10.30 7.99
N LEU A 791 18.83 10.98 7.67
CA LEU A 791 18.82 12.22 6.91
C LEU A 791 18.63 11.94 5.41
N PRO A 792 17.49 12.31 4.79
CA PRO A 792 17.34 12.22 3.34
C PRO A 792 17.96 13.44 2.66
N LEU A 793 18.80 13.20 1.67
CA LEU A 793 19.50 14.21 0.88
C LEU A 793 19.23 13.99 -0.61
N GLU A 794 19.04 15.06 -1.36
CA GLU A 794 18.74 14.96 -2.78
C GLU A 794 19.84 15.64 -3.60
N PHE A 795 20.33 14.96 -4.62
CA PHE A 795 21.26 15.52 -5.58
C PHE A 795 20.64 16.68 -6.36
N LYS A 796 21.43 17.63 -6.75
CA LYS A 796 21.00 18.70 -7.65
C LYS A 796 20.77 18.14 -9.07
N PRO A 797 19.87 18.73 -9.88
CA PRO A 797 19.64 18.29 -11.24
C PRO A 797 20.93 18.14 -12.05
N GLY A 798 21.10 16.98 -12.68
CA GLY A 798 22.27 16.66 -13.50
C GLY A 798 23.50 16.18 -12.70
N VAL A 799 23.35 16.00 -11.38
CA VAL A 799 24.36 15.38 -10.51
C VAL A 799 23.82 14.07 -9.99
N ASP A 800 24.57 13.01 -10.18
CA ASP A 800 24.20 11.67 -9.74
C ASP A 800 25.47 10.84 -9.38
N ARG A 801 25.24 9.61 -8.94
CA ARG A 801 26.32 8.68 -8.57
C ARG A 801 27.28 8.39 -9.73
N LEU A 802 26.80 8.40 -10.99
CA LEU A 802 27.61 8.11 -12.18
C LEU A 802 28.47 9.32 -12.57
N THR A 803 27.88 10.52 -12.57
CA THR A 803 28.60 11.77 -12.86
C THR A 803 29.65 12.07 -11.79
N LEU A 804 29.42 11.63 -10.56
CA LEU A 804 30.36 11.72 -9.45
C LEU A 804 31.33 10.54 -9.40
N GLU A 805 31.24 9.57 -10.28
CA GLU A 805 32.09 8.37 -10.33
C GLU A 805 32.24 7.69 -8.94
N ILE A 806 31.11 7.51 -8.24
CA ILE A 806 31.11 6.86 -6.92
C ILE A 806 31.26 5.35 -7.12
N ASP A 807 32.32 4.77 -6.53
CA ASP A 807 32.63 3.34 -6.63
C ASP A 807 32.47 2.56 -5.29
N GLY A 808 32.13 3.28 -4.23
CA GLY A 808 31.89 2.74 -2.88
C GLY A 808 33.13 2.65 -2.00
N THR A 809 34.30 3.12 -2.47
CA THR A 809 35.53 3.13 -1.66
C THR A 809 35.68 4.43 -0.84
N GLU A 810 34.84 5.39 -1.10
CA GLU A 810 34.85 6.72 -0.50
C GLU A 810 34.44 6.74 0.97
N THR A 811 34.72 7.84 1.65
CA THR A 811 34.06 8.26 2.87
C THR A 811 33.35 9.58 2.66
N PHE A 812 32.27 9.78 3.42
CA PHE A 812 31.36 10.89 3.22
C PHE A 812 31.17 11.66 4.54
N ASP A 813 31.16 13.00 4.43
CA ASP A 813 30.71 13.88 5.51
C ASP A 813 29.56 14.75 4.98
N VAL A 814 28.65 15.17 5.86
CA VAL A 814 27.60 16.15 5.54
C VAL A 814 27.76 17.37 6.42
N LEU A 815 27.91 18.54 5.79
CA LEU A 815 28.17 19.83 6.45
C LEU A 815 27.02 20.81 6.15
N GLY A 816 26.71 21.66 7.11
CA GLY A 816 25.72 22.72 6.99
C GLY A 816 24.64 22.64 8.06
N GLU A 817 23.90 23.75 8.23
CA GLU A 817 22.79 23.85 9.16
C GLU A 817 21.52 23.25 8.55
N ARG A 818 20.84 22.39 9.29
CA ARG A 818 19.63 21.72 8.86
C ARG A 818 18.41 22.59 9.14
N THR A 819 17.95 23.28 8.12
CA THR A 819 16.67 23.99 8.08
C THR A 819 15.81 23.40 6.95
N PRO A 820 14.51 23.69 6.90
CA PRO A 820 13.65 23.11 5.87
C PRO A 820 14.19 23.35 4.45
N ARG A 821 14.48 22.25 3.72
CA ARG A 821 15.00 22.24 2.35
C ARG A 821 16.32 22.99 2.16
N ALA A 822 17.13 23.13 3.22
CA ALA A 822 18.43 23.78 3.14
C ALA A 822 19.35 23.13 2.11
N GLU A 823 20.24 23.94 1.55
CA GLU A 823 21.39 23.41 0.82
C GLU A 823 22.50 23.02 1.80
N LEU A 824 22.89 21.76 1.74
CA LEU A 824 24.00 21.22 2.52
C LEU A 824 25.15 20.83 1.60
N THR A 825 26.33 20.60 2.17
CA THR A 825 27.50 20.13 1.44
C THR A 825 27.78 18.67 1.76
N LEU A 826 27.72 17.79 0.74
CA LEU A 826 28.21 16.43 0.80
C LEU A 826 29.68 16.42 0.44
N VAL A 827 30.54 16.16 1.40
CA VAL A 827 31.98 16.06 1.19
C VAL A 827 32.36 14.62 0.89
N ILE A 828 32.86 14.36 -0.32
CA ILE A 828 33.28 13.04 -0.80
C ILE A 828 34.80 12.96 -0.71
N ARG A 829 35.32 12.03 0.12
CA ARG A 829 36.75 11.77 0.23
C ARG A 829 37.11 10.50 -0.49
N ARG A 830 37.86 10.63 -1.57
CA ARG A 830 38.33 9.53 -2.37
C ARG A 830 39.46 8.76 -1.70
N ARG A 831 39.62 7.49 -2.07
CA ARG A 831 40.75 6.66 -1.61
C ARG A 831 42.12 7.27 -2.02
N SER A 832 42.16 8.03 -3.13
CA SER A 832 43.34 8.77 -3.58
C SER A 832 43.75 9.92 -2.64
N GLY A 833 42.90 10.30 -1.70
CA GLY A 833 43.04 11.48 -0.85
C GLY A 833 42.41 12.77 -1.44
N ALA A 834 41.90 12.71 -2.67
CA ALA A 834 41.14 13.81 -3.26
C ALA A 834 39.81 14.04 -2.52
N THR A 835 39.43 15.31 -2.35
CA THR A 835 38.16 15.71 -1.73
C THR A 835 37.33 16.47 -2.75
N LEU A 836 36.01 16.19 -2.80
CA LEU A 836 35.04 16.86 -3.64
C LEU A 836 33.88 17.33 -2.76
N ASP A 837 33.53 18.60 -2.88
CA ASP A 837 32.38 19.21 -2.21
C ASP A 837 31.21 19.28 -3.19
N VAL A 838 30.10 18.63 -2.84
CA VAL A 838 28.91 18.51 -3.67
C VAL A 838 27.72 19.14 -2.97
N PRO A 839 27.05 20.15 -3.57
CA PRO A 839 25.83 20.70 -2.97
C PRO A 839 24.68 19.72 -3.12
N VAL A 840 23.96 19.49 -2.02
CA VAL A 840 22.77 18.63 -1.95
C VAL A 840 21.63 19.35 -1.25
N THR A 841 20.40 18.96 -1.52
CA THR A 841 19.21 19.50 -0.87
C THR A 841 18.85 18.62 0.33
N CYS A 842 18.74 19.22 1.51
CA CYS A 842 18.20 18.58 2.71
C CYS A 842 16.69 18.35 2.51
N ARG A 843 16.25 17.09 2.56
CA ARG A 843 14.83 16.73 2.37
C ARG A 843 14.09 16.56 3.71
N LEU A 844 14.46 17.39 4.69
CA LEU A 844 13.57 17.79 5.78
C LEU A 844 12.73 18.93 5.22
N ASP A 845 11.48 18.69 4.90
CA ASP A 845 10.67 19.59 4.08
C ASP A 845 9.91 20.61 4.97
N THR A 846 9.72 20.34 6.26
CA THR A 846 9.01 21.17 7.23
C THR A 846 9.84 21.44 8.48
N ALA A 847 9.47 22.47 9.24
CA ALA A 847 10.11 22.77 10.53
C ALA A 847 9.88 21.64 11.57
N GLU A 848 8.69 21.00 11.54
CA GLU A 848 8.40 19.86 12.41
C GLU A 848 9.28 18.66 12.07
N GLU A 849 9.54 18.39 10.79
CA GLU A 849 10.46 17.34 10.37
C GLU A 849 11.89 17.58 10.85
N VAL A 850 12.33 18.83 10.85
CA VAL A 850 13.62 19.22 11.45
C VAL A 850 13.62 18.88 12.95
N ALA A 851 12.59 19.28 13.68
CA ALA A 851 12.48 19.00 15.11
C ALA A 851 12.44 17.49 15.41
N ILE A 852 11.73 16.70 14.61
CA ILE A 852 11.70 15.23 14.71
C ILE A 852 13.10 14.65 14.47
N TYR A 853 13.78 15.08 13.43
CA TYR A 853 15.13 14.62 13.12
C TYR A 853 16.12 14.95 14.24
N GLU A 854 16.11 16.17 14.76
CA GLU A 854 16.99 16.61 15.86
C GLU A 854 16.70 15.87 17.17
N ALA A 855 15.45 15.48 17.44
CA ALA A 855 15.10 14.64 18.58
C ALA A 855 15.61 13.19 18.48
N GLY A 856 16.12 12.79 17.31
CA GLY A 856 16.56 11.41 17.06
C GLY A 856 15.56 10.55 16.31
N GLY A 857 14.41 11.08 15.99
CA GLY A 857 13.28 10.43 15.33
C GLY A 857 11.97 10.68 16.08
N VAL A 858 10.86 10.27 15.46
CA VAL A 858 9.54 10.52 16.01
C VAL A 858 9.27 9.73 17.31
N LEU A 859 9.81 8.53 17.43
CA LEU A 859 9.64 7.68 18.62
C LEU A 859 10.32 8.29 19.85
N GLN A 860 11.53 8.84 19.68
CA GLN A 860 12.25 9.58 20.73
C GLN A 860 11.49 10.84 21.10
N ARG A 861 10.95 11.55 20.10
CA ARG A 861 10.13 12.75 20.33
C ARG A 861 8.88 12.44 21.16
N PHE A 862 8.20 11.33 20.90
CA PHE A 862 7.04 10.91 21.70
C PHE A 862 7.41 10.69 23.15
N ALA A 863 8.52 9.98 23.43
CA ALA A 863 8.95 9.74 24.80
C ALA A 863 9.25 11.06 25.54
N GLN A 864 9.92 12.00 24.89
CA GLN A 864 10.22 13.33 25.47
C GLN A 864 8.92 14.08 25.83
N ASP A 865 7.96 14.16 24.90
CA ASP A 865 6.72 14.90 25.13
C ASP A 865 5.87 14.29 26.25
N PHE A 866 5.77 12.96 26.32
CA PHE A 866 5.04 12.30 27.42
C PHE A 866 5.70 12.50 28.78
N LEU A 867 7.02 12.47 28.85
CA LEU A 867 7.76 12.72 30.09
C LEU A 867 7.67 14.18 30.53
N GLU A 868 7.76 15.13 29.60
CA GLU A 868 7.58 16.56 29.89
C GLU A 868 6.15 16.87 30.37
N SER A 869 5.14 16.22 29.75
CA SER A 869 3.74 16.40 30.16
C SER A 869 3.40 15.77 31.53
N SER A 870 4.17 14.74 31.92
CA SER A 870 4.02 14.02 33.20
C SER A 870 4.83 14.64 34.31
N ALA A 871 5.77 15.56 34.01
CA ALA A 871 6.54 16.26 35.05
C ALA A 871 5.60 17.17 35.88
N PRO A 872 5.65 17.15 37.21
CA PRO A 872 4.88 18.06 38.04
C PRO A 872 5.19 19.49 37.60
N LYS A 873 4.17 20.22 37.13
CA LYS A 873 4.33 21.64 36.83
C LYS A 873 4.87 22.31 38.09
N ALA A 874 6.14 22.72 38.05
CA ALA A 874 6.72 23.50 39.13
C ALA A 874 5.75 24.65 39.40
N ALA A 875 5.27 24.73 40.67
CA ALA A 875 4.36 25.78 41.09
C ALA A 875 5.03 27.12 40.80
N ALA A 876 4.49 27.84 39.78
CA ALA A 876 4.93 29.21 39.47
C ALA A 876 4.32 30.19 40.48
#